data_5f768e61bd6596760a2421e8fb08a0c1
#
_entry.id   5f768e61bd6596760a2421e8fb08a0c1
#
_cell.length_a   1.000
_cell.length_b   1.000
_cell.length_c   1.000
_cell.angle_alpha   90.00
_cell.angle_beta   90.00
_cell.angle_gamma   90.00
#
_symmetry.space_group_name_H-M   'P 1'
#
loop_
_entity.id
_entity.type
_entity.pdbx_description
1 polymer ?
#
loop_
_entity_poly.entity_id
_entity_poly.type
_entity_poly.pdbx_seq_one_letter_code
_entity_poly.pdbx_strand_id
1 'polypeptide(L)'
;MTDTVLATEVRLLEGPNLYFTQPALKVMLSMPGYLDAPTGQLKEIAERLGMRARVGSPGSVQRQAVLGRVARHVVRLIARACGASRVGVRVRPGSGPADIVIAAVWRRRGRAWVLGDALGPLLAHILSGGDPEQLIADLAHEMREAPTGRPRTAITPRIPVASITGTNGKTTTTRLLAHLCMTAGKRTAWSSTDGVVVMGEVVEPGDYSGPAGARGVLETPGLEIGVLETARGGLLLKGMGVTHNDVSVVTNVSADHLGMQGIDTLDQLAEVKAIVTTVTKPDGWTVLNGEDPRVWAMHARSKGRPWAFALDPATPALREAIDAGGRGITIQDGDITIVTPGGRTEKVLPLTEVPATLSGLSVHNIANVLAATAAGLGLGLPMDAVAEGLRTFNPDDRLNPGRMNIYSLPRPGGTASVILDLAHNEAGLAALLDVARGLAAPGGRVFLALGTAGDRTDDILQALGQIAGQRADHVVIAHKEHYLRGRTLAEFEGHFGAGLALAGIGEAPSHASELAALAALAEHAADGDVLAIMTHEQRTQMLDWLREHGARADDAGDIRRKVVLAQGKHDREADFEALWGIEDEVARIAGAQALHTELGDARAAYEYAGALDAAGREEEAVALYEAALGAGLREPHRHRARVQLASSLRNLHRPVEAIALLDQLALERPESAAIVAFRALARVDAGQVEHVVADLIEALLARAADEDANLYRAALTRYAEELHARG
;
A
#
# COMPACT_ATOMS: atom_id res chain seq x y z
N MET A 1 26.91 -42.60 -14.46
CA MET A 1 26.07 -41.51 -13.89
C MET A 1 26.92 -40.90 -12.83
N THR A 2 27.29 -39.66 -12.94
CA THR A 2 28.18 -38.99 -12.00
C THR A 2 27.43 -38.77 -10.67
N ASP A 3 27.93 -39.41 -9.61
CA ASP A 3 27.52 -39.17 -8.21
C ASP A 3 27.89 -37.76 -7.78
N THR A 4 27.19 -36.76 -8.31
CA THR A 4 27.56 -35.37 -8.13
C THR A 4 26.55 -34.69 -7.20
N VAL A 5 27.05 -34.03 -6.16
CA VAL A 5 26.30 -33.03 -5.38
C VAL A 5 26.69 -31.67 -5.88
N LEU A 6 25.73 -30.93 -6.40
CA LEU A 6 25.94 -29.60 -6.95
C LEU A 6 25.32 -28.56 -6.03
N ALA A 7 26.10 -27.59 -5.58
CA ALA A 7 25.56 -26.40 -4.95
C ALA A 7 25.14 -25.43 -6.08
N THR A 8 23.83 -25.35 -6.32
CA THR A 8 23.26 -24.52 -7.41
C THR A 8 23.05 -23.08 -6.97
N GLU A 9 22.96 -22.82 -5.65
CA GLU A 9 22.84 -21.48 -5.09
C GLU A 9 23.45 -21.45 -3.69
N VAL A 10 24.27 -20.42 -3.41
CA VAL A 10 24.76 -20.06 -2.07
C VAL A 10 24.43 -18.61 -1.78
N ARG A 11 23.72 -18.33 -0.70
CA ARG A 11 23.31 -16.96 -0.32
C ARG A 11 23.43 -16.73 1.18
N LEU A 12 23.82 -15.51 1.52
CA LEU A 12 23.76 -15.00 2.89
C LEU A 12 22.53 -14.10 3.05
N LEU A 13 21.55 -14.59 3.81
CA LEU A 13 20.37 -13.83 4.22
C LEU A 13 20.75 -13.04 5.47
N GLU A 14 20.81 -11.73 5.36
CA GLU A 14 21.40 -10.84 6.37
C GLU A 14 20.39 -10.31 7.40
N GLY A 15 19.09 -10.54 7.17
CA GLY A 15 18.00 -10.17 8.07
C GLY A 15 17.05 -11.34 8.34
N PRO A 16 15.91 -11.07 9.02
CA PRO A 16 14.81 -12.01 9.12
C PRO A 16 14.39 -12.52 7.74
N ASN A 17 14.15 -13.81 7.63
CA ASN A 17 13.99 -14.50 6.35
C ASN A 17 13.03 -15.68 6.46
N LEU A 18 12.79 -16.37 5.34
CA LEU A 18 11.86 -17.51 5.26
C LEU A 18 12.17 -18.64 6.25
N TYR A 19 13.41 -18.74 6.69
CA TYR A 19 13.87 -19.84 7.55
C TYR A 19 13.99 -19.43 9.03
N PHE A 20 14.44 -18.20 9.29
CA PHE A 20 14.75 -17.73 10.65
C PHE A 20 14.50 -16.23 10.78
N THR A 21 14.20 -15.79 12.00
CA THR A 21 14.21 -14.36 12.36
C THR A 21 15.66 -13.81 12.51
N GLN A 22 16.64 -14.67 12.40
CA GLN A 22 18.07 -14.37 12.47
C GLN A 22 18.71 -14.52 11.09
N PRO A 23 19.86 -13.89 10.81
CA PRO A 23 20.61 -14.12 9.60
C PRO A 23 20.90 -15.60 9.35
N ALA A 24 20.79 -16.04 8.09
CA ALA A 24 20.99 -17.42 7.70
C ALA A 24 21.82 -17.57 6.42
N LEU A 25 22.66 -18.60 6.36
CA LEU A 25 23.19 -19.12 5.12
C LEU A 25 22.11 -19.98 4.46
N LYS A 26 21.81 -19.74 3.20
CA LYS A 26 20.97 -20.60 2.33
C LYS A 26 21.88 -21.28 1.31
N VAL A 27 21.80 -22.59 1.21
CA VAL A 27 22.46 -23.38 0.16
C VAL A 27 21.41 -24.25 -0.51
N MET A 28 21.32 -24.18 -1.82
CA MET A 28 20.52 -25.10 -2.64
C MET A 28 21.46 -26.18 -3.20
N LEU A 29 21.12 -27.42 -2.97
CA LEU A 29 21.88 -28.59 -3.40
C LEU A 29 21.02 -29.45 -4.32
N SER A 30 21.58 -29.85 -5.45
CA SER A 30 20.99 -30.85 -6.35
C SER A 30 21.78 -32.16 -6.26
N MET A 31 21.08 -33.26 -6.02
CA MET A 31 21.67 -34.58 -5.73
C MET A 31 20.97 -35.71 -6.53
N PRO A 32 20.91 -35.62 -7.88
CA PRO A 32 20.14 -36.55 -8.71
C PRO A 32 20.63 -38.00 -8.57
N GLY A 33 21.96 -38.25 -8.55
CA GLY A 33 22.52 -39.59 -8.43
C GLY A 33 22.15 -40.29 -7.10
N TYR A 34 21.93 -39.53 -6.03
CA TYR A 34 21.60 -40.09 -4.72
C TYR A 34 20.09 -40.23 -4.46
N LEU A 35 19.27 -39.52 -5.22
CA LEU A 35 17.82 -39.72 -5.16
C LEU A 35 17.45 -41.13 -5.60
N ASP A 36 18.12 -41.65 -6.65
CA ASP A 36 17.86 -42.95 -7.26
C ASP A 36 18.86 -44.06 -6.79
N ALA A 37 19.81 -43.73 -5.91
CA ALA A 37 20.82 -44.65 -5.43
C ALA A 37 20.18 -45.88 -4.72
N PRO A 38 20.86 -47.05 -4.74
CA PRO A 38 20.41 -48.24 -4.03
C PRO A 38 20.17 -47.97 -2.54
N THR A 39 19.09 -48.56 -1.98
CA THR A 39 18.71 -48.34 -0.57
C THR A 39 19.82 -48.75 0.42
N GLY A 40 20.60 -49.81 0.08
CA GLY A 40 21.72 -50.26 0.89
C GLY A 40 22.83 -49.21 1.02
N GLN A 41 23.20 -48.56 -0.07
CA GLN A 41 24.24 -47.52 -0.10
C GLN A 41 23.90 -46.36 0.88
N LEU A 42 22.69 -45.81 0.78
CA LEU A 42 22.29 -44.70 1.66
C LEU A 42 22.09 -45.14 3.12
N LYS A 43 21.74 -46.41 3.36
CA LYS A 43 21.67 -46.93 4.71
C LYS A 43 23.06 -46.99 5.35
N GLU A 44 24.06 -47.51 4.62
CA GLU A 44 25.45 -47.54 5.03
C GLU A 44 26.02 -46.13 5.32
N ILE A 45 25.74 -45.15 4.44
CA ILE A 45 26.12 -43.73 4.64
C ILE A 45 25.50 -43.18 5.93
N ALA A 46 24.21 -43.43 6.16
CA ALA A 46 23.54 -43.01 7.38
C ALA A 46 24.14 -43.62 8.64
N GLU A 47 24.45 -44.91 8.59
CA GLU A 47 25.09 -45.65 9.70
C GLU A 47 26.50 -45.09 10.03
N ARG A 48 27.33 -44.83 8.99
CA ARG A 48 28.66 -44.21 9.17
C ARG A 48 28.59 -42.81 9.80
N LEU A 49 27.54 -42.09 9.53
CA LEU A 49 27.26 -40.76 10.15
C LEU A 49 26.62 -40.89 11.55
N GLY A 50 26.46 -42.11 12.10
CA GLY A 50 25.79 -42.34 13.37
C GLY A 50 24.28 -42.02 13.35
N MET A 51 23.65 -42.06 12.17
CA MET A 51 22.24 -41.75 11.98
C MET A 51 21.38 -43.01 11.84
N ARG A 52 20.25 -43.07 12.55
CA ARG A 52 19.18 -44.05 12.30
C ARG A 52 18.17 -43.44 11.31
N ALA A 53 18.10 -43.96 10.09
CA ALA A 53 17.20 -43.45 9.09
C ALA A 53 16.44 -44.54 8.31
N ARG A 54 15.12 -44.36 8.16
CA ARG A 54 14.35 -45.10 7.15
C ARG A 54 14.58 -44.42 5.81
N VAL A 55 15.24 -45.09 4.89
CA VAL A 55 15.82 -44.46 3.69
C VAL A 55 14.80 -44.21 2.57
N GLY A 56 13.64 -44.84 2.61
CA GLY A 56 12.65 -44.73 1.51
C GLY A 56 13.08 -45.45 0.22
N SER A 57 12.17 -45.60 -0.74
CA SER A 57 12.47 -46.16 -2.05
C SER A 57 13.14 -45.10 -2.97
N PRO A 58 13.95 -45.53 -3.96
CA PRO A 58 14.50 -44.63 -4.97
C PRO A 58 13.43 -43.72 -5.59
N GLY A 59 13.77 -42.48 -5.89
CA GLY A 59 12.87 -41.47 -6.51
C GLY A 59 11.80 -40.91 -5.57
N SER A 60 11.64 -41.43 -4.33
CA SER A 60 10.54 -41.03 -3.45
C SER A 60 10.79 -39.70 -2.69
N VAL A 61 9.71 -38.98 -2.35
CA VAL A 61 9.74 -37.80 -1.46
C VAL A 61 10.40 -38.16 -0.11
N GLN A 62 10.21 -39.40 0.38
CA GLN A 62 10.85 -39.88 1.62
C GLN A 62 12.37 -39.96 1.45
N ARG A 63 12.86 -40.33 0.26
CA ARG A 63 14.29 -40.34 -0.10
C ARG A 63 14.86 -38.90 -0.09
N GLN A 64 14.21 -37.96 -0.74
CA GLN A 64 14.60 -36.55 -0.70
C GLN A 64 14.69 -36.04 0.75
N ALA A 65 13.71 -36.36 1.56
CA ALA A 65 13.72 -35.98 2.99
C ALA A 65 14.89 -36.61 3.78
N VAL A 66 15.34 -37.81 3.41
CA VAL A 66 16.55 -38.43 4.01
C VAL A 66 17.81 -37.69 3.63
N LEU A 67 18.00 -37.38 2.34
CA LEU A 67 19.14 -36.59 1.89
C LEU A 67 19.20 -35.22 2.60
N GLY A 68 18.07 -34.57 2.80
CA GLY A 68 17.99 -33.35 3.61
C GLY A 68 18.37 -33.55 5.08
N ARG A 69 18.01 -34.71 5.70
CA ARG A 69 18.45 -35.04 7.09
C ARG A 69 19.94 -35.29 7.17
N VAL A 70 20.52 -35.97 6.19
CA VAL A 70 21.98 -36.19 6.10
C VAL A 70 22.70 -34.86 6.03
N ALA A 71 22.33 -34.01 5.07
CA ALA A 71 22.94 -32.70 4.92
C ALA A 71 22.80 -31.82 6.19
N ARG A 72 21.62 -31.82 6.83
CA ARG A 72 21.41 -31.14 8.13
C ARG A 72 22.33 -31.70 9.24
N HIS A 73 22.53 -33.01 9.26
CA HIS A 73 23.38 -33.63 10.24
C HIS A 73 24.84 -33.23 10.05
N VAL A 74 25.34 -33.26 8.82
CA VAL A 74 26.70 -32.82 8.45
C VAL A 74 26.94 -31.36 8.88
N VAL A 75 26.02 -30.43 8.54
CA VAL A 75 26.13 -29.03 8.97
C VAL A 75 26.22 -28.90 10.51
N ARG A 76 25.51 -29.75 11.25
CA ARG A 76 25.58 -29.75 12.72
C ARG A 76 26.90 -30.32 13.25
N LEU A 77 27.48 -31.32 12.58
CA LEU A 77 28.80 -31.85 12.93
C LEU A 77 29.88 -30.77 12.71
N ILE A 78 29.86 -30.07 11.56
CA ILE A 78 30.77 -28.95 11.27
C ILE A 78 30.63 -27.86 12.34
N ALA A 79 29.41 -27.49 12.68
CA ALA A 79 29.16 -26.45 13.69
C ALA A 79 29.73 -26.84 15.07
N ARG A 80 29.60 -28.11 15.47
CA ARG A 80 30.21 -28.64 16.71
C ARG A 80 31.73 -28.60 16.66
N ALA A 81 32.32 -29.01 15.54
CA ALA A 81 33.77 -28.94 15.33
C ALA A 81 34.29 -27.49 15.36
N CYS A 82 33.48 -26.52 14.98
CA CYS A 82 33.77 -25.08 15.14
C CYS A 82 33.52 -24.55 16.56
N GLY A 83 33.15 -25.40 17.53
CA GLY A 83 32.87 -25.00 18.90
C GLY A 83 31.47 -24.47 19.17
N ALA A 84 30.52 -24.62 18.25
CA ALA A 84 29.14 -24.24 18.46
C ALA A 84 28.32 -25.36 19.12
N SER A 85 27.83 -25.16 20.35
CA SER A 85 27.00 -26.12 21.05
C SER A 85 25.64 -26.37 20.41
N ARG A 86 25.08 -25.33 19.78
CA ARG A 86 23.80 -25.39 19.07
C ARG A 86 23.83 -24.49 17.82
N VAL A 87 23.29 -24.98 16.70
CA VAL A 87 23.05 -24.24 15.48
C VAL A 87 21.65 -24.55 14.96
N GLY A 88 20.90 -23.50 14.60
CA GLY A 88 19.62 -23.63 13.90
C GLY A 88 19.87 -24.06 12.46
N VAL A 89 19.37 -25.25 12.07
CA VAL A 89 19.44 -25.73 10.69
C VAL A 89 18.05 -26.18 10.26
N ARG A 90 17.54 -25.62 9.17
CA ARG A 90 16.29 -26.03 8.52
C ARG A 90 16.56 -26.58 7.14
N VAL A 91 15.76 -27.53 6.72
CA VAL A 91 15.81 -28.14 5.40
C VAL A 91 14.42 -28.09 4.79
N ARG A 92 14.35 -27.77 3.51
CA ARG A 92 13.12 -27.80 2.70
C ARG A 92 13.41 -28.53 1.38
N PRO A 93 12.40 -29.11 0.72
CA PRO A 93 12.50 -29.49 -0.69
C PRO A 93 12.89 -28.27 -1.53
N GLY A 94 13.66 -28.49 -2.60
CA GLY A 94 13.86 -27.52 -3.66
C GLY A 94 12.84 -27.67 -4.78
N SER A 95 13.05 -27.00 -5.91
CA SER A 95 12.12 -27.00 -7.06
C SER A 95 12.08 -28.37 -7.78
N GLY A 96 13.20 -29.07 -7.84
CA GLY A 96 13.27 -30.40 -8.42
C GLY A 96 13.20 -31.52 -7.38
N PRO A 97 12.86 -32.75 -7.80
CA PRO A 97 12.75 -33.92 -6.91
C PRO A 97 14.08 -34.29 -6.24
N ALA A 98 15.23 -33.94 -6.86
CA ALA A 98 16.57 -34.16 -6.30
C ALA A 98 17.13 -32.95 -5.55
N ASP A 99 16.37 -31.84 -5.47
CA ASP A 99 16.85 -30.60 -4.91
C ASP A 99 16.43 -30.45 -3.47
N ILE A 100 17.35 -29.97 -2.64
CA ILE A 100 17.11 -29.60 -1.24
C ILE A 100 17.66 -28.20 -0.96
N VAL A 101 16.96 -27.48 -0.11
CA VAL A 101 17.41 -26.19 0.42
C VAL A 101 17.78 -26.37 1.88
N ILE A 102 19.02 -26.00 2.22
CA ILE A 102 19.51 -25.96 3.60
C ILE A 102 19.66 -24.51 4.01
N ALA A 103 19.11 -24.17 5.17
CA ALA A 103 19.36 -22.89 5.80
C ALA A 103 19.96 -23.10 7.18
N ALA A 104 21.07 -22.40 7.49
CA ALA A 104 21.76 -22.46 8.77
C ALA A 104 21.96 -21.06 9.33
N VAL A 105 21.64 -20.85 10.62
CA VAL A 105 21.87 -19.55 11.30
C VAL A 105 23.37 -19.27 11.36
N TRP A 106 23.77 -18.04 11.04
CA TRP A 106 25.17 -17.61 11.14
C TRP A 106 25.32 -16.34 12.00
N ARG A 107 26.52 -16.18 12.58
CA ARG A 107 26.89 -14.97 13.36
C ARG A 107 28.08 -14.25 12.75
N ARG A 108 28.97 -14.95 12.05
CA ARG A 108 30.15 -14.41 11.37
C ARG A 108 30.05 -14.67 9.88
N ARG A 109 30.05 -13.63 9.06
CA ARG A 109 29.81 -13.68 7.63
C ARG A 109 30.85 -14.57 6.91
N GLY A 110 32.14 -14.41 7.22
CA GLY A 110 33.19 -15.18 6.59
C GLY A 110 33.03 -16.69 6.83
N ARG A 111 32.68 -17.10 8.06
CA ARG A 111 32.40 -18.51 8.37
C ARG A 111 31.22 -19.08 7.59
N ALA A 112 30.20 -18.26 7.37
CA ALA A 112 29.04 -18.68 6.61
C ALA A 112 29.37 -18.87 5.12
N TRP A 113 30.23 -18.01 4.55
CA TRP A 113 30.70 -18.17 3.18
C TRP A 113 31.51 -19.45 2.99
N VAL A 114 32.52 -19.68 3.84
CA VAL A 114 33.34 -20.90 3.79
C VAL A 114 32.49 -22.15 3.90
N LEU A 115 31.50 -22.18 4.81
CA LEU A 115 30.54 -23.29 4.89
C LEU A 115 29.72 -23.44 3.62
N GLY A 116 29.24 -22.36 3.03
CA GLY A 116 28.42 -22.35 1.82
C GLY A 116 29.15 -22.95 0.63
N ASP A 117 30.37 -22.53 0.40
CA ASP A 117 31.22 -22.96 -0.71
C ASP A 117 31.67 -24.42 -0.56
N ALA A 118 31.97 -24.84 0.67
CA ALA A 118 32.48 -26.19 0.95
C ALA A 118 31.39 -27.26 1.09
N LEU A 119 30.13 -26.89 1.36
CA LEU A 119 29.08 -27.86 1.73
C LEU A 119 28.75 -28.86 0.60
N GLY A 120 28.69 -28.42 -0.65
CA GLY A 120 28.45 -29.28 -1.83
C GLY A 120 29.58 -30.33 -2.00
N PRO A 121 30.83 -29.90 -2.18
CA PRO A 121 31.98 -30.80 -2.28
C PRO A 121 32.14 -31.78 -1.10
N LEU A 122 31.94 -31.31 0.13
CA LEU A 122 32.00 -32.14 1.34
C LEU A 122 30.92 -33.23 1.32
N LEU A 123 29.67 -32.85 1.00
CA LEU A 123 28.58 -33.83 0.89
C LEU A 123 28.83 -34.83 -0.25
N ALA A 124 29.36 -34.42 -1.39
CA ALA A 124 29.73 -35.28 -2.49
C ALA A 124 30.75 -36.34 -2.03
N HIS A 125 31.79 -35.94 -1.30
CA HIS A 125 32.81 -36.86 -0.75
C HIS A 125 32.20 -37.84 0.27
N ILE A 126 31.40 -37.37 1.21
CA ILE A 126 30.76 -38.23 2.23
C ILE A 126 29.82 -39.26 1.58
N LEU A 127 29.02 -38.79 0.61
CA LEU A 127 28.04 -39.65 -0.06
C LEU A 127 28.69 -40.67 -0.99
N SER A 128 29.89 -40.39 -1.54
CA SER A 128 30.66 -41.35 -2.33
C SER A 128 31.45 -42.35 -1.50
N GLY A 129 31.37 -42.31 -0.15
CA GLY A 129 31.99 -43.27 0.75
C GLY A 129 33.25 -42.79 1.44
N GLY A 130 33.61 -41.48 1.29
CA GLY A 130 34.77 -40.90 1.96
C GLY A 130 34.60 -40.74 3.45
N ASP A 131 35.72 -40.63 4.17
CA ASP A 131 35.73 -40.40 5.62
C ASP A 131 35.32 -38.93 5.93
N PRO A 132 34.26 -38.71 6.71
CA PRO A 132 33.81 -37.37 7.04
C PRO A 132 34.68 -36.66 8.08
N GLU A 133 35.40 -37.40 8.93
CA GLU A 133 35.98 -36.86 10.17
C GLU A 133 37.08 -35.81 9.86
N GLN A 134 38.07 -36.20 9.03
CA GLN A 134 39.16 -35.31 8.67
C GLN A 134 38.70 -34.08 7.94
N LEU A 135 37.79 -34.23 6.93
CA LEU A 135 37.30 -33.12 6.15
C LEU A 135 36.46 -32.12 7.00
N ILE A 136 35.67 -32.64 7.94
CA ILE A 136 34.92 -31.79 8.86
C ILE A 136 35.89 -31.01 9.79
N ALA A 137 36.97 -31.64 10.23
CA ALA A 137 38.00 -30.99 11.06
C ALA A 137 38.74 -29.90 10.29
N ASP A 138 39.14 -30.16 9.05
CA ASP A 138 39.82 -29.21 8.18
C ASP A 138 38.92 -28.01 7.85
N LEU A 139 37.67 -28.27 7.47
CA LEU A 139 36.68 -27.22 7.19
C LEU A 139 36.39 -26.40 8.46
N ALA A 140 36.30 -27.03 9.61
CA ALA A 140 36.10 -26.33 10.87
C ALA A 140 37.30 -25.45 11.24
N HIS A 141 38.52 -25.87 10.88
CA HIS A 141 39.72 -25.03 11.01
C HIS A 141 39.66 -23.82 10.11
N GLU A 142 39.41 -24.00 8.81
CA GLU A 142 39.26 -22.93 7.84
C GLU A 142 38.16 -21.91 8.24
N MET A 143 37.00 -22.43 8.70
CA MET A 143 35.92 -21.55 9.21
C MET A 143 36.34 -20.75 10.46
N ARG A 144 37.22 -21.28 11.33
CA ARG A 144 37.71 -20.51 12.49
C ARG A 144 38.61 -19.36 12.07
N GLU A 145 39.48 -19.60 11.11
CA GLU A 145 40.43 -18.62 10.57
C GLU A 145 39.76 -17.59 9.62
N ALA A 146 38.55 -17.89 9.11
CA ALA A 146 37.85 -17.02 8.19
C ALA A 146 37.60 -15.62 8.77
N PRO A 147 37.83 -14.55 7.99
CA PRO A 147 37.64 -13.17 8.43
C PRO A 147 36.19 -12.94 8.88
N THR A 148 36.00 -12.01 9.81
CA THR A 148 34.65 -11.71 10.33
C THR A 148 33.68 -11.27 9.24
N GLY A 149 34.18 -10.58 8.20
CA GLY A 149 33.40 -10.05 7.08
C GLY A 149 32.73 -8.71 7.38
N ARG A 150 31.94 -8.23 6.41
CA ARG A 150 31.23 -6.96 6.54
C ARG A 150 30.08 -7.06 7.56
N PRO A 151 29.68 -5.96 8.22
CA PRO A 151 28.56 -5.91 9.14
C PRO A 151 27.24 -6.42 8.50
N ARG A 152 26.28 -6.74 9.34
CA ARG A 152 24.91 -7.07 8.91
C ARG A 152 24.25 -5.86 8.25
N THR A 153 23.42 -6.11 7.24
CA THR A 153 22.65 -5.07 6.56
C THR A 153 21.32 -4.76 7.23
N ALA A 154 20.75 -5.70 7.97
CA ALA A 154 19.51 -5.48 8.72
C ALA A 154 19.70 -4.51 9.87
N ILE A 155 18.90 -3.47 9.91
CA ILE A 155 18.95 -2.39 10.91
C ILE A 155 17.98 -2.72 12.06
N THR A 156 18.37 -2.38 13.29
CA THR A 156 17.44 -2.34 14.42
C THR A 156 16.86 -0.94 14.51
N PRO A 157 15.57 -0.73 14.16
CA PRO A 157 14.96 0.59 14.17
C PRO A 157 14.93 1.19 15.58
N ARG A 158 15.13 2.51 15.66
CA ARG A 158 15.01 3.31 16.91
C ARG A 158 13.78 4.21 16.90
N ILE A 159 13.06 4.23 15.80
CA ILE A 159 11.85 4.99 15.54
C ILE A 159 10.74 4.02 15.11
N PRO A 160 9.47 4.40 15.16
CA PRO A 160 8.38 3.60 14.59
C PRO A 160 8.58 3.31 13.11
N VAL A 161 8.35 2.05 12.72
CA VAL A 161 8.50 1.58 11.36
C VAL A 161 7.28 0.76 10.94
N ALA A 162 6.72 1.10 9.77
CA ALA A 162 5.78 0.25 9.06
C ALA A 162 6.47 -0.49 7.91
N SER A 163 6.20 -1.79 7.76
CA SER A 163 6.68 -2.62 6.64
C SER A 163 5.50 -3.13 5.84
N ILE A 164 5.46 -2.83 4.54
CA ILE A 164 4.31 -3.10 3.66
C ILE A 164 4.72 -4.08 2.58
N THR A 165 3.95 -5.18 2.44
CA THR A 165 4.12 -6.17 1.38
C THR A 165 2.79 -6.57 0.78
N GLY A 166 2.82 -7.35 -0.29
CA GLY A 166 1.68 -7.88 -1.02
C GLY A 166 2.04 -8.17 -2.47
N THR A 167 1.12 -8.68 -3.26
CA THR A 167 1.31 -8.77 -4.72
C THR A 167 1.03 -7.41 -5.34
N ASN A 168 -0.16 -6.87 -5.18
CA ASN A 168 -0.59 -5.56 -5.64
C ASN A 168 -0.83 -4.61 -4.47
N GLY A 169 -0.81 -3.29 -4.71
CA GLY A 169 -1.15 -2.26 -3.74
C GLY A 169 -0.01 -1.80 -2.83
N LYS A 170 1.15 -2.45 -2.80
CA LYS A 170 2.29 -2.09 -1.94
C LYS A 170 2.68 -0.62 -2.03
N THR A 171 3.02 -0.15 -3.22
CA THR A 171 3.50 1.21 -3.47
C THR A 171 2.46 2.26 -3.11
N THR A 172 1.20 2.05 -3.53
CA THR A 172 0.09 2.96 -3.20
C THR A 172 -0.15 3.04 -1.70
N THR A 173 -0.20 1.89 -1.00
CA THR A 173 -0.35 1.85 0.46
C THR A 173 0.83 2.50 1.17
N THR A 174 2.06 2.30 0.68
CA THR A 174 3.28 2.93 1.23
C THR A 174 3.24 4.44 1.10
N ARG A 175 2.91 4.96 -0.09
CA ARG A 175 2.83 6.41 -0.36
C ARG A 175 1.69 7.05 0.42
N LEU A 176 0.52 6.41 0.44
CA LEU A 176 -0.62 6.89 1.21
C LEU A 176 -0.29 6.96 2.71
N LEU A 177 0.27 5.88 3.29
CA LEU A 177 0.66 5.88 4.70
C LEU A 177 1.72 6.96 5.00
N ALA A 178 2.70 7.14 4.13
CA ALA A 178 3.69 8.21 4.27
C ALA A 178 3.02 9.60 4.23
N HIS A 179 2.04 9.80 3.35
CA HIS A 179 1.25 11.04 3.29
C HIS A 179 0.46 11.27 4.59
N LEU A 180 -0.19 10.24 5.14
CA LEU A 180 -0.88 10.33 6.43
C LEU A 180 0.07 10.74 7.54
N CYS A 181 1.29 10.16 7.57
CA CYS A 181 2.30 10.54 8.56
C CYS A 181 2.75 12.00 8.41
N MET A 182 2.96 12.48 7.19
CA MET A 182 3.32 13.87 6.92
C MET A 182 2.19 14.85 7.28
N THR A 183 0.93 14.50 6.99
CA THR A 183 -0.24 15.28 7.37
C THR A 183 -0.37 15.39 8.89
N ALA A 184 0.02 14.34 9.63
CA ALA A 184 0.13 14.37 11.10
C ALA A 184 1.38 15.12 11.61
N GLY A 185 2.08 15.88 10.78
CA GLY A 185 3.24 16.68 11.15
C GLY A 185 4.50 15.87 11.41
N LYS A 186 4.58 14.57 11.02
CA LYS A 186 5.73 13.72 11.28
C LYS A 186 6.78 13.83 10.18
N ARG A 187 8.06 13.99 10.57
CA ARG A 187 9.17 13.88 9.63
C ARG A 187 9.29 12.45 9.16
N THR A 188 8.87 12.20 7.91
CA THR A 188 8.64 10.87 7.34
C THR A 188 9.57 10.62 6.15
N ALA A 189 10.10 9.40 6.07
CA ALA A 189 10.75 8.89 4.87
C ALA A 189 10.19 7.51 4.52
N TRP A 190 10.20 7.19 3.23
CA TRP A 190 9.76 5.88 2.76
C TRP A 190 10.63 5.35 1.63
N SER A 191 10.59 4.04 1.45
CA SER A 191 11.21 3.36 0.31
C SER A 191 10.15 2.69 -0.55
N SER A 192 10.34 2.70 -1.86
CA SER A 192 9.44 2.09 -2.84
C SER A 192 10.21 1.64 -4.09
N THR A 193 9.47 1.16 -5.09
CA THR A 193 10.00 0.85 -6.42
C THR A 193 10.50 2.07 -7.20
N ASP A 194 10.17 3.29 -6.76
CA ASP A 194 10.61 4.52 -7.41
C ASP A 194 11.79 5.19 -6.71
N GLY A 195 12.13 4.76 -5.50
CA GLY A 195 13.26 5.33 -4.76
C GLY A 195 13.12 5.35 -3.26
N VAL A 196 14.08 6.04 -2.63
CA VAL A 196 14.01 6.53 -1.26
C VAL A 196 13.52 7.97 -1.31
N VAL A 197 12.48 8.27 -0.56
CA VAL A 197 11.81 9.58 -0.54
C VAL A 197 11.78 10.12 0.88
N VAL A 198 12.11 11.39 1.06
CA VAL A 198 12.11 12.09 2.36
C VAL A 198 11.21 13.31 2.24
N MET A 199 10.15 13.37 3.05
CA MET A 199 9.18 14.49 3.06
C MET A 199 8.63 14.85 1.66
N GLY A 200 8.42 13.84 0.79
CA GLY A 200 7.93 14.02 -0.57
C GLY A 200 9.01 14.19 -1.65
N GLU A 201 10.28 14.41 -1.26
CA GLU A 201 11.38 14.59 -2.20
C GLU A 201 12.15 13.29 -2.43
N VAL A 202 12.35 12.90 -3.69
CA VAL A 202 13.12 11.71 -4.06
C VAL A 202 14.60 12.00 -3.83
N VAL A 203 15.22 11.33 -2.85
CA VAL A 203 16.66 11.50 -2.53
C VAL A 203 17.52 10.45 -3.21
N GLU A 204 17.00 9.26 -3.47
CA GLU A 204 17.67 8.19 -4.21
C GLU A 204 16.67 7.54 -5.18
N PRO A 205 16.77 7.78 -6.49
CA PRO A 205 15.86 7.18 -7.47
C PRO A 205 16.26 5.72 -7.75
N GLY A 206 15.26 4.86 -8.05
CA GLY A 206 15.44 3.46 -8.40
C GLY A 206 14.61 2.51 -7.54
N ASP A 207 14.72 1.19 -7.77
CA ASP A 207 14.00 0.19 -6.98
C ASP A 207 14.67 -0.02 -5.61
N TYR A 208 14.06 0.56 -4.60
CA TYR A 208 14.44 0.47 -3.20
C TYR A 208 13.42 -0.31 -2.34
N SER A 209 12.62 -1.19 -2.94
CA SER A 209 11.62 -2.03 -2.26
C SER A 209 12.22 -3.22 -1.49
N GLY A 210 13.43 -3.07 -0.94
CA GLY A 210 14.17 -4.10 -0.23
C GLY A 210 15.09 -3.56 0.87
N PRO A 211 16.07 -4.36 1.35
CA PRO A 211 16.95 -3.97 2.47
C PRO A 211 17.78 -2.71 2.23
N ALA A 212 18.11 -2.40 0.98
CA ALA A 212 18.80 -1.15 0.64
C ALA A 212 17.90 0.07 0.93
N GLY A 213 16.62 -0.02 0.56
CA GLY A 213 15.64 1.02 0.85
C GLY A 213 15.42 1.23 2.34
N ALA A 214 15.31 0.14 3.11
CA ALA A 214 15.22 0.24 4.56
C ALA A 214 16.42 0.98 5.16
N ARG A 215 17.63 0.77 4.61
CA ARG A 215 18.84 1.50 5.01
C ARG A 215 18.74 2.97 4.66
N GLY A 216 18.46 3.32 3.40
CA GLY A 216 18.32 4.71 2.96
C GLY A 216 17.34 5.49 3.80
N VAL A 217 16.17 4.88 4.11
CA VAL A 217 15.17 5.49 4.99
C VAL A 217 15.71 5.68 6.41
N LEU A 218 16.21 4.63 7.06
CA LEU A 218 16.53 4.66 8.50
C LEU A 218 17.84 5.36 8.84
N GLU A 219 18.71 5.63 7.85
CA GLU A 219 19.90 6.46 7.99
C GLU A 219 19.60 7.95 7.76
N THR A 220 18.36 8.33 7.40
CA THR A 220 17.93 9.72 7.24
C THR A 220 17.97 10.47 8.58
N PRO A 221 18.67 11.62 8.68
CA PRO A 221 18.76 12.38 9.93
C PRO A 221 17.41 12.96 10.37
N GLY A 222 17.14 12.91 11.67
CA GLY A 222 15.96 13.51 12.29
C GLY A 222 14.62 12.86 11.92
N LEU A 223 14.66 11.66 11.34
CA LEU A 223 13.47 10.90 10.98
C LEU A 223 12.66 10.51 12.23
N GLU A 224 11.33 10.68 12.17
CA GLU A 224 10.41 10.28 13.22
C GLU A 224 9.64 8.98 12.88
N ILE A 225 9.33 8.74 11.59
CA ILE A 225 8.62 7.53 11.13
C ILE A 225 9.24 7.05 9.81
N GLY A 226 9.48 5.73 9.72
CA GLY A 226 9.92 5.07 8.50
C GLY A 226 8.84 4.19 7.89
N VAL A 227 8.58 4.31 6.59
CA VAL A 227 7.61 3.47 5.86
C VAL A 227 8.34 2.69 4.77
N LEU A 228 8.32 1.34 4.86
CA LEU A 228 9.16 0.48 4.05
C LEU A 228 8.33 -0.42 3.14
N GLU A 229 8.36 -0.17 1.84
CA GLU A 229 7.88 -1.16 0.88
C GLU A 229 8.83 -2.36 0.88
N THR A 230 8.26 -3.57 1.00
CA THR A 230 9.03 -4.79 1.14
C THR A 230 8.61 -5.81 0.08
N ALA A 231 9.35 -5.85 -1.02
CA ALA A 231 9.07 -6.74 -2.13
C ALA A 231 9.62 -8.17 -1.89
N ARG A 232 8.97 -9.14 -2.54
CA ARG A 232 9.34 -10.57 -2.52
C ARG A 232 10.82 -10.80 -2.83
N GLY A 233 11.35 -10.13 -3.87
CA GLY A 233 12.74 -10.31 -4.31
C GLY A 233 13.74 -10.00 -3.20
N GLY A 234 13.56 -8.88 -2.50
CA GLY A 234 14.39 -8.50 -1.35
C GLY A 234 14.35 -9.54 -0.23
N LEU A 235 13.15 -10.02 0.11
CA LEU A 235 12.94 -11.03 1.16
C LEU A 235 13.64 -12.36 0.85
N LEU A 236 13.58 -12.83 -0.39
CA LEU A 236 14.20 -14.09 -0.81
C LEU A 236 15.71 -13.99 -0.98
N LEU A 237 16.21 -12.84 -1.47
CA LEU A 237 17.62 -12.69 -1.80
C LEU A 237 18.49 -12.24 -0.62
N LYS A 238 17.92 -11.45 0.32
CA LYS A 238 18.68 -10.87 1.45
C LYS A 238 17.97 -10.97 2.80
N GLY A 239 16.67 -11.27 2.82
CA GLY A 239 15.81 -11.18 4.00
C GLY A 239 15.30 -9.74 4.22
N MET A 240 14.69 -9.49 5.40
CA MET A 240 14.21 -8.16 5.79
C MET A 240 15.37 -7.17 6.01
N GLY A 241 15.15 -5.91 5.64
CA GLY A 241 16.09 -4.82 5.94
C GLY A 241 16.10 -4.38 7.41
N VAL A 242 15.09 -4.76 8.18
CA VAL A 242 14.91 -4.41 9.60
C VAL A 242 14.77 -5.65 10.47
N THR A 243 15.18 -5.54 11.74
CA THR A 243 15.07 -6.63 12.72
C THR A 243 13.68 -6.76 13.33
N HIS A 244 12.90 -5.67 13.33
CA HIS A 244 11.51 -5.62 13.77
C HIS A 244 10.79 -4.43 13.12
N ASN A 245 9.46 -4.43 13.17
CA ASN A 245 8.59 -3.30 12.82
C ASN A 245 7.52 -3.10 13.89
N ASP A 246 6.91 -1.91 13.92
CA ASP A 246 5.80 -1.57 14.79
C ASP A 246 4.47 -1.92 14.11
N VAL A 247 4.41 -1.76 12.79
CA VAL A 247 3.27 -2.14 11.98
C VAL A 247 3.73 -2.96 10.78
N SER A 248 3.09 -4.09 10.54
CA SER A 248 3.21 -4.84 9.28
C SER A 248 1.90 -4.78 8.51
N VAL A 249 1.98 -4.64 7.20
CA VAL A 249 0.82 -4.63 6.28
C VAL A 249 1.02 -5.69 5.21
N VAL A 250 0.00 -6.53 4.99
CA VAL A 250 -0.04 -7.44 3.84
C VAL A 250 -1.33 -7.19 3.07
N THR A 251 -1.21 -6.70 1.83
CA THR A 251 -2.36 -6.28 1.03
C THR A 251 -3.09 -7.46 0.39
N ASN A 252 -2.38 -8.35 -0.30
CA ASN A 252 -2.93 -9.54 -0.96
C ASN A 252 -1.85 -10.52 -1.40
N VAL A 253 -2.26 -11.74 -1.76
CA VAL A 253 -1.43 -12.78 -2.37
C VAL A 253 -2.14 -13.30 -3.61
N SER A 254 -1.69 -12.87 -4.78
CA SER A 254 -2.16 -13.37 -6.08
C SER A 254 -0.99 -13.87 -6.93
N ALA A 255 -1.27 -14.57 -8.03
CA ALA A 255 -0.25 -15.10 -8.90
C ALA A 255 0.59 -13.98 -9.51
N ASP A 256 1.87 -13.95 -9.16
CA ASP A 256 2.86 -13.04 -9.71
C ASP A 256 4.25 -13.61 -9.45
N HIS A 257 5.09 -13.66 -10.52
CA HIS A 257 6.44 -14.23 -10.44
C HIS A 257 6.50 -15.68 -9.91
N LEU A 258 5.49 -16.51 -10.08
CA LEU A 258 5.55 -17.94 -9.79
C LEU A 258 6.53 -18.63 -10.74
N GLY A 259 7.11 -19.76 -10.29
CA GLY A 259 8.18 -20.47 -11.02
C GLY A 259 9.57 -19.86 -10.88
N MET A 260 9.72 -18.73 -10.16
CA MET A 260 11.00 -18.05 -9.98
C MET A 260 11.53 -18.22 -8.55
N GLN A 261 12.86 -18.46 -8.42
CA GLN A 261 13.57 -18.56 -7.14
C GLN A 261 13.04 -19.65 -6.20
N GLY A 262 12.44 -20.73 -6.77
CA GLY A 262 11.89 -21.85 -6.03
C GLY A 262 10.55 -21.55 -5.33
N ILE A 263 9.81 -20.59 -5.84
CA ILE A 263 8.43 -20.24 -5.39
C ILE A 263 7.47 -20.58 -6.53
N ASP A 264 6.82 -21.71 -6.44
CA ASP A 264 6.02 -22.30 -7.51
C ASP A 264 4.51 -22.23 -7.20
N THR A 265 4.14 -21.97 -5.93
CA THR A 265 2.74 -21.94 -5.50
C THR A 265 2.39 -20.66 -4.74
N LEU A 266 1.10 -20.32 -4.73
CA LEU A 266 0.58 -19.20 -3.95
C LEU A 266 0.85 -19.36 -2.43
N ASP A 267 0.82 -20.58 -1.92
CA ASP A 267 1.09 -20.84 -0.50
C ASP A 267 2.57 -20.58 -0.14
N GLN A 268 3.49 -20.95 -1.03
CA GLN A 268 4.92 -20.60 -0.87
C GLN A 268 5.12 -19.08 -0.96
N LEU A 269 4.41 -18.38 -1.88
CA LEU A 269 4.45 -16.93 -1.99
C LEU A 269 3.90 -16.26 -0.73
N ALA A 270 2.81 -16.77 -0.16
CA ALA A 270 2.26 -16.31 1.11
C ALA A 270 3.26 -16.50 2.27
N GLU A 271 3.98 -17.64 2.33
CA GLU A 271 5.03 -17.85 3.33
C GLU A 271 6.16 -16.81 3.25
N VAL A 272 6.56 -16.42 2.03
CA VAL A 272 7.58 -15.37 1.84
C VAL A 272 7.06 -14.01 2.34
N LYS A 273 5.85 -13.64 1.97
CA LYS A 273 5.24 -12.36 2.40
C LYS A 273 5.00 -12.35 3.93
N ALA A 274 4.65 -13.48 4.53
CA ALA A 274 4.46 -13.60 5.97
C ALA A 274 5.73 -13.28 6.80
N ILE A 275 6.92 -13.24 6.19
CA ILE A 275 8.15 -12.85 6.90
C ILE A 275 7.98 -11.48 7.55
N VAL A 276 7.30 -10.55 6.88
CA VAL A 276 7.07 -9.18 7.35
C VAL A 276 6.30 -9.15 8.67
N THR A 277 5.34 -10.07 8.85
CA THR A 277 4.52 -10.16 10.07
C THR A 277 5.23 -10.85 11.22
N THR A 278 6.20 -11.75 10.93
CA THR A 278 6.92 -12.51 11.98
C THR A 278 7.84 -11.65 12.84
N VAL A 279 8.16 -10.45 12.39
CA VAL A 279 9.03 -9.48 13.08
C VAL A 279 8.28 -8.31 13.69
N THR A 280 6.96 -8.30 13.61
CA THR A 280 6.13 -7.28 14.27
C THR A 280 6.26 -7.41 15.78
N LYS A 281 6.44 -6.27 16.47
CA LYS A 281 6.54 -6.22 17.93
C LYS A 281 5.25 -6.73 18.58
N PRO A 282 5.31 -7.30 19.81
CA PRO A 282 4.11 -7.78 20.50
C PRO A 282 3.07 -6.71 20.81
N ASP A 283 3.51 -5.47 20.99
CA ASP A 283 2.69 -4.27 21.19
C ASP A 283 2.32 -3.57 19.88
N GLY A 284 2.88 -4.02 18.76
CA GLY A 284 2.61 -3.53 17.41
C GLY A 284 1.35 -4.13 16.78
N TRP A 285 1.12 -3.78 15.50
CA TRP A 285 -0.07 -4.19 14.75
C TRP A 285 0.28 -4.97 13.50
N THR A 286 -0.48 -6.01 13.23
CA THR A 286 -0.41 -6.79 12.00
C THR A 286 -1.68 -6.54 11.20
N VAL A 287 -1.59 -5.66 10.20
CA VAL A 287 -2.69 -5.23 9.33
C VAL A 287 -2.80 -6.17 8.14
N LEU A 288 -3.89 -6.91 8.05
CA LEU A 288 -4.07 -8.03 7.12
C LEU A 288 -5.38 -7.92 6.36
N ASN A 289 -5.34 -8.26 5.07
CA ASN A 289 -6.54 -8.40 4.26
C ASN A 289 -7.37 -9.61 4.73
N GLY A 290 -8.55 -9.35 5.28
CA GLY A 290 -9.47 -10.36 5.77
C GLY A 290 -10.19 -11.14 4.66
N GLU A 291 -10.24 -10.61 3.44
CA GLU A 291 -10.86 -11.24 2.27
C GLU A 291 -9.91 -12.19 1.54
N ASP A 292 -8.60 -12.14 1.85
CA ASP A 292 -7.61 -13.09 1.34
C ASP A 292 -7.28 -14.13 2.42
N PRO A 293 -7.73 -15.39 2.29
CA PRO A 293 -7.52 -16.41 3.32
C PRO A 293 -6.05 -16.70 3.61
N ARG A 294 -5.15 -16.55 2.60
CA ARG A 294 -3.71 -16.74 2.77
C ARG A 294 -3.10 -15.60 3.57
N VAL A 295 -3.56 -14.39 3.33
CA VAL A 295 -3.12 -13.21 4.08
C VAL A 295 -3.64 -13.28 5.50
N TRP A 296 -4.92 -13.54 5.68
CA TRP A 296 -5.51 -13.61 7.02
C TRP A 296 -4.84 -14.70 7.88
N ALA A 297 -4.54 -15.87 7.33
CA ALA A 297 -3.86 -16.94 8.06
C ALA A 297 -2.48 -16.54 8.65
N MET A 298 -1.87 -15.43 8.19
CA MET A 298 -0.59 -14.95 8.70
C MET A 298 -0.68 -14.43 10.15
N HIS A 299 -1.86 -14.02 10.62
CA HIS A 299 -2.05 -13.55 12.00
C HIS A 299 -1.60 -14.58 13.04
N ALA A 300 -1.80 -15.88 12.76
CA ALA A 300 -1.44 -16.97 13.66
C ALA A 300 0.08 -17.10 13.91
N ARG A 301 0.90 -16.53 13.04
CA ARG A 301 2.38 -16.54 13.16
C ARG A 301 2.96 -15.20 13.60
N SER A 302 2.16 -14.16 13.63
CA SER A 302 2.56 -12.83 14.09
C SER A 302 2.58 -12.76 15.61
N LYS A 303 3.46 -11.91 16.15
CA LYS A 303 3.43 -11.53 17.58
C LYS A 303 2.61 -10.26 17.81
N GLY A 304 2.42 -9.46 16.77
CA GLY A 304 1.62 -8.23 16.80
C GLY A 304 0.14 -8.53 16.90
N ARG A 305 -0.60 -7.55 17.41
CA ARG A 305 -2.06 -7.64 17.50
C ARG A 305 -2.68 -7.64 16.11
N PRO A 306 -3.66 -8.49 15.79
CA PRO A 306 -4.28 -8.52 14.47
C PRO A 306 -5.17 -7.29 14.24
N TRP A 307 -5.09 -6.74 13.04
CA TRP A 307 -6.02 -5.73 12.53
C TRP A 307 -6.49 -6.16 11.15
N ALA A 308 -7.72 -6.69 11.06
CA ALA A 308 -8.27 -7.10 9.79
C ALA A 308 -8.83 -5.90 9.02
N PHE A 309 -8.58 -5.83 7.71
CA PHE A 309 -9.31 -4.94 6.82
C PHE A 309 -10.06 -5.75 5.77
N ALA A 310 -11.28 -5.33 5.44
CA ALA A 310 -12.14 -5.95 4.46
C ALA A 310 -13.14 -4.92 3.91
N LEU A 311 -13.54 -5.05 2.65
CA LEU A 311 -14.57 -4.20 2.05
C LEU A 311 -15.96 -4.61 2.56
N ASP A 312 -16.19 -5.93 2.64
CA ASP A 312 -17.44 -6.47 3.14
C ASP A 312 -17.41 -6.56 4.68
N PRO A 313 -18.32 -5.82 5.38
CA PRO A 313 -18.40 -5.86 6.84
C PRO A 313 -18.81 -7.24 7.40
N ALA A 314 -19.35 -8.14 6.57
CA ALA A 314 -19.68 -9.51 6.96
C ALA A 314 -18.49 -10.47 6.94
N THR A 315 -17.31 -10.03 6.48
CA THR A 315 -16.09 -10.86 6.38
C THR A 315 -15.72 -11.46 7.74
N PRO A 316 -15.60 -12.80 7.86
CA PRO A 316 -15.34 -13.47 9.14
C PRO A 316 -14.07 -13.01 9.86
N ALA A 317 -13.02 -12.68 9.10
CA ALA A 317 -11.74 -12.21 9.63
C ALA A 317 -11.87 -10.94 10.50
N LEU A 318 -12.85 -10.07 10.23
CA LEU A 318 -13.11 -8.89 11.07
C LEU A 318 -13.53 -9.31 12.48
N ARG A 319 -14.43 -10.29 12.60
CA ARG A 319 -14.85 -10.82 13.91
C ARG A 319 -13.72 -11.57 14.60
N GLU A 320 -13.01 -12.42 13.87
CA GLU A 320 -11.86 -13.17 14.41
C GLU A 320 -10.76 -12.25 14.95
N ALA A 321 -10.49 -11.13 14.26
CA ALA A 321 -9.54 -10.11 14.73
C ALA A 321 -9.98 -9.51 16.07
N ILE A 322 -11.27 -9.16 16.19
CA ILE A 322 -11.85 -8.57 17.41
C ILE A 322 -11.82 -9.57 18.57
N ASP A 323 -12.19 -10.83 18.32
CA ASP A 323 -12.18 -11.91 19.30
C ASP A 323 -10.77 -12.21 19.81
N ALA A 324 -9.74 -12.00 18.96
CA ALA A 324 -8.33 -12.07 19.34
C ALA A 324 -7.80 -10.81 20.05
N GLY A 325 -8.66 -9.85 20.42
CA GLY A 325 -8.29 -8.59 21.08
C GLY A 325 -7.67 -7.55 20.14
N GLY A 326 -7.82 -7.75 18.83
CA GLY A 326 -7.39 -6.84 17.78
C GLY A 326 -8.47 -5.84 17.35
N ARG A 327 -8.44 -5.43 16.07
CA ARG A 327 -9.38 -4.46 15.48
C ARG A 327 -9.79 -4.88 14.07
N GLY A 328 -10.94 -4.35 13.62
CA GLY A 328 -11.38 -4.42 12.23
C GLY A 328 -11.46 -3.02 11.61
N ILE A 329 -11.36 -2.94 10.28
CA ILE A 329 -11.72 -1.76 9.50
C ILE A 329 -12.41 -2.20 8.21
N THR A 330 -13.52 -1.53 7.88
CA THR A 330 -14.38 -1.93 6.76
C THR A 330 -15.17 -0.73 6.21
N ILE A 331 -15.97 -0.96 5.18
CA ILE A 331 -16.94 0.01 4.69
C ILE A 331 -18.31 -0.36 5.25
N GLN A 332 -18.91 0.57 5.99
CA GLN A 332 -20.26 0.42 6.52
C GLN A 332 -21.07 1.68 6.19
N ASP A 333 -22.22 1.50 5.56
CA ASP A 333 -23.12 2.59 5.14
C ASP A 333 -22.41 3.68 4.30
N GLY A 334 -21.42 3.27 3.50
CA GLY A 334 -20.61 4.16 2.66
C GLY A 334 -19.48 4.88 3.39
N ASP A 335 -19.29 4.63 4.69
CA ASP A 335 -18.25 5.24 5.52
C ASP A 335 -17.11 4.24 5.80
N ILE A 336 -15.88 4.73 5.83
CA ILE A 336 -14.74 3.98 6.38
C ILE A 336 -14.96 3.88 7.89
N THR A 337 -15.11 2.66 8.41
CA THR A 337 -15.50 2.40 9.79
C THR A 337 -14.53 1.44 10.46
N ILE A 338 -14.04 1.82 11.63
CA ILE A 338 -13.22 0.98 12.51
C ILE A 338 -14.14 0.22 13.45
N VAL A 339 -13.83 -1.06 13.64
CA VAL A 339 -14.53 -1.92 14.62
C VAL A 339 -13.54 -2.34 15.69
N THR A 340 -13.89 -2.11 16.94
CA THR A 340 -13.05 -2.39 18.11
C THR A 340 -13.66 -3.49 18.99
N PRO A 341 -12.90 -4.07 19.94
CA PRO A 341 -13.42 -5.06 20.87
C PRO A 341 -14.70 -4.56 21.58
N GLY A 342 -15.69 -5.45 21.68
CA GLY A 342 -17.03 -5.11 22.20
C GLY A 342 -18.00 -4.58 21.11
N GLY A 343 -17.62 -4.63 19.83
CA GLY A 343 -18.49 -4.26 18.70
C GLY A 343 -18.72 -2.74 18.57
N ARG A 344 -17.90 -1.92 19.20
CA ARG A 344 -17.96 -0.47 19.03
C ARG A 344 -17.43 -0.09 17.67
N THR A 345 -18.15 0.79 16.98
CA THR A 345 -17.78 1.32 15.68
C THR A 345 -17.39 2.78 15.79
N GLU A 346 -16.39 3.19 15.05
CA GLU A 346 -15.93 4.57 14.94
C GLU A 346 -15.76 4.92 13.46
N LYS A 347 -16.48 5.94 13.01
CA LYS A 347 -16.40 6.42 11.62
C LYS A 347 -15.16 7.28 11.44
N VAL A 348 -14.43 7.04 10.35
CA VAL A 348 -13.29 7.87 9.94
C VAL A 348 -13.77 9.00 9.03
N LEU A 349 -14.30 8.65 7.85
CA LEU A 349 -14.92 9.59 6.90
C LEU A 349 -15.69 8.81 5.82
N PRO A 350 -16.58 9.50 5.07
CA PRO A 350 -17.25 8.92 3.91
C PRO A 350 -16.23 8.50 2.82
N LEU A 351 -16.47 7.35 2.20
CA LEU A 351 -15.62 6.82 1.13
C LEU A 351 -15.52 7.78 -0.06
N THR A 352 -16.61 8.51 -0.34
CA THR A 352 -16.71 9.50 -1.42
C THR A 352 -15.82 10.73 -1.22
N GLU A 353 -15.38 10.98 0.02
CA GLU A 353 -14.43 12.06 0.33
C GLU A 353 -12.96 11.66 0.15
N VAL A 354 -12.68 10.41 -0.23
CA VAL A 354 -11.33 9.89 -0.43
C VAL A 354 -10.98 9.82 -1.91
N PRO A 355 -10.22 10.77 -2.46
CA PRO A 355 -9.94 10.86 -3.90
C PRO A 355 -9.29 9.60 -4.46
N ALA A 356 -8.41 8.96 -3.70
CA ALA A 356 -7.72 7.72 -4.08
C ALA A 356 -8.66 6.59 -4.47
N THR A 357 -9.90 6.56 -3.98
CA THR A 357 -10.90 5.53 -4.27
C THR A 357 -11.58 5.72 -5.63
N LEU A 358 -11.34 6.85 -6.30
CA LEU A 358 -12.01 7.23 -7.56
C LEU A 358 -13.53 7.22 -7.39
N SER A 359 -14.04 7.92 -6.38
CA SER A 359 -15.46 7.94 -6.00
C SER A 359 -16.05 6.55 -5.72
N GLY A 360 -15.25 5.66 -5.15
CA GLY A 360 -15.66 4.28 -4.84
C GLY A 360 -15.52 3.30 -6.01
N LEU A 361 -15.05 3.74 -7.17
CA LEU A 361 -14.91 2.89 -8.35
C LEU A 361 -13.73 1.91 -8.25
N SER A 362 -12.64 2.32 -7.64
CA SER A 362 -11.43 1.50 -7.52
C SER A 362 -11.44 0.62 -6.27
N VAL A 363 -11.96 -0.60 -6.39
CA VAL A 363 -12.00 -1.61 -5.32
C VAL A 363 -10.61 -1.85 -4.72
N HIS A 364 -9.56 -1.93 -5.55
CA HIS A 364 -8.18 -2.12 -5.10
C HIS A 364 -7.69 -0.95 -4.25
N ASN A 365 -8.02 0.29 -4.65
CA ASN A 365 -7.63 1.45 -3.86
C ASN A 365 -8.44 1.60 -2.58
N ILE A 366 -9.69 1.16 -2.55
CA ILE A 366 -10.45 1.09 -1.29
C ILE A 366 -9.71 0.18 -0.31
N ALA A 367 -9.30 -1.02 -0.74
CA ALA A 367 -8.50 -1.93 0.09
C ALA A 367 -7.18 -1.30 0.56
N ASN A 368 -6.46 -0.58 -0.34
CA ASN A 368 -5.22 0.14 0.01
C ASN A 368 -5.48 1.25 1.04
N VAL A 369 -6.59 1.97 0.91
CA VAL A 369 -7.03 3.02 1.85
C VAL A 369 -7.33 2.44 3.22
N LEU A 370 -8.09 1.34 3.29
CA LEU A 370 -8.36 0.66 4.57
C LEU A 370 -7.07 0.19 5.25
N ALA A 371 -6.16 -0.41 4.47
CA ALA A 371 -4.87 -0.89 4.96
C ALA A 371 -3.99 0.26 5.49
N ALA A 372 -3.89 1.38 4.74
CA ALA A 372 -3.10 2.55 5.15
C ALA A 372 -3.71 3.26 6.36
N THR A 373 -5.04 3.36 6.43
CA THR A 373 -5.78 3.93 7.59
C THR A 373 -5.48 3.12 8.86
N ALA A 374 -5.65 1.79 8.80
CA ALA A 374 -5.34 0.91 9.92
C ALA A 374 -3.86 1.01 10.33
N ALA A 375 -2.95 1.09 9.35
CA ALA A 375 -1.52 1.22 9.61
C ALA A 375 -1.16 2.57 10.25
N GLY A 376 -1.74 3.68 9.78
CA GLY A 376 -1.54 5.02 10.34
C GLY A 376 -1.98 5.11 11.79
N LEU A 377 -3.20 4.65 12.08
CA LEU A 377 -3.71 4.57 13.44
C LEU A 377 -2.91 3.57 14.31
N GLY A 378 -2.40 2.50 13.69
CA GLY A 378 -1.50 1.54 14.33
C GLY A 378 -0.15 2.12 14.70
N LEU A 379 0.35 3.10 13.96
CA LEU A 379 1.54 3.92 14.29
C LEU A 379 1.26 5.00 15.35
N GLY A 380 -0.01 5.18 15.74
CA GLY A 380 -0.43 6.16 16.74
C GLY A 380 -0.72 7.55 16.17
N LEU A 381 -1.00 7.66 14.86
CA LEU A 381 -1.42 8.94 14.27
C LEU A 381 -2.82 9.33 14.79
N PRO A 382 -3.09 10.62 15.01
CA PRO A 382 -4.42 11.11 15.36
C PRO A 382 -5.45 10.83 14.27
N MET A 383 -6.69 10.53 14.65
CA MET A 383 -7.78 10.19 13.73
C MET A 383 -8.09 11.33 12.73
N ASP A 384 -8.10 12.55 13.21
CA ASP A 384 -8.34 13.77 12.42
C ASP A 384 -7.25 13.98 11.36
N ALA A 385 -5.98 13.79 11.71
CA ALA A 385 -4.87 13.85 10.77
C ALA A 385 -4.95 12.73 9.73
N VAL A 386 -5.37 11.53 10.11
CA VAL A 386 -5.60 10.42 9.19
C VAL A 386 -6.74 10.76 8.23
N ALA A 387 -7.87 11.26 8.73
CA ALA A 387 -9.01 11.66 7.90
C ALA A 387 -8.63 12.77 6.91
N GLU A 388 -7.88 13.79 7.36
CA GLU A 388 -7.41 14.87 6.50
C GLU A 388 -6.41 14.39 5.46
N GLY A 389 -5.48 13.50 5.83
CA GLY A 389 -4.55 12.90 4.88
C GLY A 389 -5.25 12.05 3.81
N LEU A 390 -6.34 11.36 4.16
CA LEU A 390 -7.16 10.64 3.20
C LEU A 390 -7.88 11.56 2.21
N ARG A 391 -8.36 12.73 2.65
CA ARG A 391 -8.99 13.75 1.79
C ARG A 391 -8.01 14.40 0.83
N THR A 392 -6.77 14.55 1.24
CA THR A 392 -5.75 15.30 0.49
C THR A 392 -4.84 14.43 -0.37
N PHE A 393 -4.94 13.10 -0.27
CA PHE A 393 -4.18 12.18 -1.10
C PHE A 393 -4.85 11.99 -2.47
N ASN A 394 -4.41 12.77 -3.45
CA ASN A 394 -4.89 12.64 -4.83
C ASN A 394 -4.12 11.54 -5.59
N PRO A 395 -4.81 10.77 -6.45
CA PRO A 395 -4.18 9.80 -7.34
C PRO A 395 -3.57 10.47 -8.58
N ASP A 396 -2.71 11.47 -8.36
CA ASP A 396 -2.05 12.26 -9.40
C ASP A 396 -0.58 11.84 -9.62
N ASP A 397 0.08 12.49 -10.58
CA ASP A 397 1.48 12.23 -10.92
C ASP A 397 2.48 12.72 -9.86
N ARG A 398 2.05 13.48 -8.86
CA ARG A 398 2.83 13.97 -7.74
C ARG A 398 2.80 13.04 -6.53
N LEU A 399 1.59 12.65 -6.08
CA LEU A 399 1.41 11.84 -4.86
C LEU A 399 1.42 10.34 -5.13
N ASN A 400 0.88 9.91 -6.28
CA ASN A 400 0.80 8.50 -6.64
C ASN A 400 1.13 8.23 -8.11
N PRO A 401 2.32 8.63 -8.59
CA PRO A 401 2.67 8.56 -10.00
C PRO A 401 2.56 7.15 -10.60
N GLY A 402 1.87 7.04 -11.76
CA GLY A 402 1.69 5.78 -12.48
C GLY A 402 0.76 4.78 -11.80
N ARG A 403 -0.14 5.25 -10.94
CA ARG A 403 -1.14 4.43 -10.25
C ARG A 403 -2.52 5.07 -10.38
N MET A 404 -3.28 4.63 -11.40
CA MET A 404 -4.62 5.14 -11.71
C MET A 404 -4.66 6.67 -11.87
N ASN A 405 -3.65 7.26 -12.55
CA ASN A 405 -3.67 8.69 -12.84
C ASN A 405 -4.61 8.96 -14.01
N ILE A 406 -5.58 9.84 -13.84
CA ILE A 406 -6.67 10.11 -14.79
C ILE A 406 -6.53 11.51 -15.35
N TYR A 407 -6.69 11.64 -16.67
CA TYR A 407 -6.60 12.88 -17.40
C TYR A 407 -7.81 13.05 -18.32
N SER A 408 -8.32 14.26 -18.43
CA SER A 408 -9.30 14.66 -19.46
C SER A 408 -8.56 15.16 -20.70
N LEU A 409 -8.66 14.44 -21.81
CA LEU A 409 -8.07 14.78 -23.10
C LEU A 409 -9.14 15.42 -23.99
N PRO A 410 -8.98 16.68 -24.45
CA PRO A 410 -9.95 17.33 -25.32
C PRO A 410 -10.23 16.58 -26.62
N ARG A 411 -11.50 16.46 -26.98
CA ARG A 411 -12.00 15.85 -28.22
C ARG A 411 -13.11 16.69 -28.84
N PRO A 412 -13.38 16.54 -30.12
CA PRO A 412 -14.56 17.17 -30.72
C PRO A 412 -15.83 16.76 -29.95
N GLY A 413 -16.55 17.72 -29.41
CA GLY A 413 -17.78 17.49 -28.65
C GLY A 413 -17.61 17.36 -27.14
N GLY A 414 -16.38 17.18 -26.62
CA GLY A 414 -16.12 17.05 -25.19
C GLY A 414 -14.75 16.52 -24.84
N THR A 415 -14.66 15.46 -24.06
CA THR A 415 -13.38 14.90 -23.57
C THR A 415 -13.38 13.38 -23.56
N ALA A 416 -12.22 12.77 -23.88
CA ALA A 416 -11.94 11.38 -23.56
C ALA A 416 -11.13 11.31 -22.26
N SER A 417 -11.32 10.26 -21.47
CA SER A 417 -10.48 9.99 -20.29
C SER A 417 -9.24 9.20 -20.67
N VAL A 418 -8.08 9.56 -20.13
CA VAL A 418 -6.85 8.77 -20.26
C VAL A 418 -6.44 8.30 -18.87
N ILE A 419 -6.22 7.00 -18.70
CA ILE A 419 -5.75 6.39 -17.45
C ILE A 419 -4.34 5.88 -17.65
N LEU A 420 -3.39 6.36 -16.84
CA LEU A 420 -2.03 5.83 -16.79
C LEU A 420 -1.88 4.95 -15.54
N ASP A 421 -1.62 3.66 -15.73
CA ASP A 421 -1.45 2.70 -14.63
C ASP A 421 -0.33 1.68 -14.88
N LEU A 422 0.36 1.28 -13.83
CA LEU A 422 1.43 0.26 -13.86
C LEU A 422 0.86 -1.18 -13.75
N ALA A 423 -0.34 -1.46 -14.23
CA ALA A 423 -0.86 -2.81 -14.27
C ALA A 423 0.15 -3.73 -15.00
N HIS A 424 0.42 -4.91 -14.45
CA HIS A 424 1.44 -5.81 -14.99
C HIS A 424 1.13 -7.30 -14.76
N ASN A 425 -0.04 -7.61 -14.20
CA ASN A 425 -0.57 -8.95 -13.98
C ASN A 425 -2.09 -8.97 -14.20
N GLU A 426 -2.69 -10.15 -14.21
CA GLU A 426 -4.11 -10.35 -14.48
C GLU A 426 -5.02 -9.51 -13.58
N ALA A 427 -4.78 -9.53 -12.26
CA ALA A 427 -5.59 -8.78 -11.30
C ALA A 427 -5.45 -7.25 -11.50
N GLY A 428 -4.24 -6.76 -11.81
CA GLY A 428 -4.00 -5.35 -12.10
C GLY A 428 -4.69 -4.90 -13.39
N LEU A 429 -4.62 -5.70 -14.47
CA LEU A 429 -5.30 -5.41 -15.73
C LEU A 429 -6.82 -5.42 -15.55
N ALA A 430 -7.36 -6.41 -14.84
CA ALA A 430 -8.80 -6.47 -14.55
C ALA A 430 -9.27 -5.22 -13.81
N ALA A 431 -8.54 -4.79 -12.77
CA ALA A 431 -8.84 -3.57 -12.02
C ALA A 431 -8.75 -2.28 -12.88
N LEU A 432 -7.75 -2.18 -13.76
CA LEU A 432 -7.63 -1.06 -14.69
C LEU A 432 -8.84 -0.98 -15.61
N LEU A 433 -9.28 -2.12 -16.16
CA LEU A 433 -10.42 -2.20 -17.07
C LEU A 433 -11.77 -1.97 -16.35
N ASP A 434 -11.91 -2.39 -15.09
CA ASP A 434 -13.09 -2.07 -14.27
C ASP A 434 -13.21 -0.56 -14.05
N VAL A 435 -12.12 0.12 -13.73
CA VAL A 435 -12.08 1.58 -13.60
C VAL A 435 -12.37 2.24 -14.95
N ALA A 436 -11.74 1.78 -16.03
CA ALA A 436 -11.96 2.34 -17.36
C ALA A 436 -13.43 2.24 -17.78
N ARG A 437 -14.04 1.08 -17.58
CA ARG A 437 -15.47 0.88 -17.90
C ARG A 437 -16.38 1.74 -17.03
N GLY A 438 -16.05 1.92 -15.76
CA GLY A 438 -16.82 2.77 -14.84
C GLY A 438 -16.67 4.28 -15.08
N LEU A 439 -15.70 4.70 -15.89
CA LEU A 439 -15.51 6.10 -16.31
C LEU A 439 -16.05 6.38 -17.72
N ALA A 440 -16.29 5.33 -18.53
CA ALA A 440 -16.82 5.48 -19.87
C ALA A 440 -18.25 6.01 -19.82
N ALA A 441 -18.55 7.07 -20.58
CA ALA A 441 -19.89 7.59 -20.68
C ALA A 441 -20.86 6.55 -21.28
N PRO A 442 -22.19 6.70 -21.14
CA PRO A 442 -23.13 5.83 -21.79
C PRO A 442 -22.89 5.75 -23.31
N GLY A 443 -22.55 4.55 -23.81
CA GLY A 443 -22.15 4.34 -25.22
C GLY A 443 -20.67 4.61 -25.52
N GLY A 444 -19.90 5.08 -24.55
CA GLY A 444 -18.45 5.27 -24.66
C GLY A 444 -17.69 3.95 -24.70
N ARG A 445 -16.56 3.95 -25.39
CA ARG A 445 -15.71 2.78 -25.62
C ARG A 445 -14.49 2.79 -24.72
N VAL A 446 -13.99 1.61 -24.39
CA VAL A 446 -12.73 1.40 -23.68
C VAL A 446 -11.65 0.93 -24.66
N PHE A 447 -10.61 1.74 -24.79
CA PHE A 447 -9.40 1.47 -25.55
C PHE A 447 -8.29 1.03 -24.60
N LEU A 448 -7.56 -0.02 -24.95
CA LEU A 448 -6.46 -0.54 -24.12
C LEU A 448 -5.15 -0.58 -24.88
N ALA A 449 -4.10 0.01 -24.33
CA ALA A 449 -2.72 -0.26 -24.72
C ALA A 449 -2.16 -1.35 -23.80
N LEU A 450 -2.14 -2.59 -24.32
CA LEU A 450 -1.72 -3.80 -23.62
C LEU A 450 -0.20 -3.97 -23.68
N GLY A 451 0.46 -4.17 -22.56
CA GLY A 451 1.88 -4.47 -22.51
C GLY A 451 2.38 -4.75 -21.10
N THR A 452 3.38 -5.63 -20.95
CA THR A 452 4.00 -5.96 -19.65
C THR A 452 5.48 -6.33 -19.82
N ALA A 453 6.20 -6.60 -18.72
CA ALA A 453 7.59 -7.05 -18.76
C ALA A 453 7.72 -8.52 -19.20
N GLY A 454 8.84 -8.87 -19.85
CA GLY A 454 9.10 -10.18 -20.45
C GLY A 454 9.44 -11.31 -19.49
N ASP A 455 9.56 -11.04 -18.22
CA ASP A 455 9.78 -12.07 -17.18
C ASP A 455 8.48 -12.78 -16.74
N ARG A 456 7.38 -12.56 -17.46
CA ARG A 456 6.11 -13.28 -17.25
C ARG A 456 6.13 -14.61 -17.99
N THR A 457 5.44 -15.62 -17.46
CA THR A 457 5.26 -16.92 -18.13
C THR A 457 4.29 -16.80 -19.32
N ASP A 458 4.33 -17.75 -20.23
CA ASP A 458 3.54 -17.73 -21.47
C ASP A 458 2.04 -17.75 -21.18
N ASP A 459 1.61 -18.51 -20.18
CA ASP A 459 0.24 -18.59 -19.70
C ASP A 459 -0.27 -17.25 -19.14
N ILE A 460 0.58 -16.50 -18.41
CA ILE A 460 0.23 -15.16 -17.93
C ILE A 460 0.06 -14.19 -19.11
N LEU A 461 0.97 -14.22 -20.10
CA LEU A 461 0.85 -13.36 -21.28
C LEU A 461 -0.43 -13.67 -22.05
N GLN A 462 -0.76 -14.94 -22.22
CA GLN A 462 -1.99 -15.38 -22.86
C GLN A 462 -3.23 -14.96 -22.07
N ALA A 463 -3.22 -15.11 -20.74
CA ALA A 463 -4.31 -14.67 -19.88
C ALA A 463 -4.53 -13.16 -19.94
N LEU A 464 -3.46 -12.35 -19.98
CA LEU A 464 -3.56 -10.90 -20.17
C LEU A 464 -4.23 -10.55 -21.50
N GLY A 465 -3.86 -11.22 -22.61
CA GLY A 465 -4.51 -11.07 -23.90
C GLY A 465 -6.00 -11.42 -23.85
N GLN A 466 -6.36 -12.51 -23.19
CA GLN A 466 -7.75 -12.93 -23.04
C GLN A 466 -8.58 -11.92 -22.22
N ILE A 467 -8.07 -11.44 -21.09
CA ILE A 467 -8.75 -10.41 -20.26
C ILE A 467 -8.92 -9.12 -21.07
N ALA A 468 -7.89 -8.70 -21.78
CA ALA A 468 -7.93 -7.52 -22.65
C ALA A 468 -9.06 -7.62 -23.69
N GLY A 469 -9.10 -8.74 -24.44
CA GLY A 469 -10.12 -8.95 -25.46
C GLY A 469 -11.54 -9.12 -24.95
N GLN A 470 -11.73 -9.60 -23.71
CA GLN A 470 -13.05 -9.75 -23.11
C GLN A 470 -13.63 -8.45 -22.57
N ARG A 471 -12.78 -7.46 -22.22
CA ARG A 471 -13.21 -6.31 -21.44
C ARG A 471 -12.97 -4.95 -22.09
N ALA A 472 -12.07 -4.85 -23.04
CA ALA A 472 -11.84 -3.64 -23.83
C ALA A 472 -12.56 -3.74 -25.20
N ASP A 473 -13.03 -2.61 -25.72
CA ASP A 473 -13.67 -2.53 -27.03
C ASP A 473 -12.61 -2.48 -28.15
N HIS A 474 -11.43 -1.90 -27.84
CA HIS A 474 -10.29 -1.82 -28.76
C HIS A 474 -9.01 -2.12 -28.00
N VAL A 475 -8.19 -3.01 -28.54
CA VAL A 475 -6.90 -3.40 -27.95
C VAL A 475 -5.79 -3.14 -28.96
N VAL A 476 -4.72 -2.51 -28.50
CA VAL A 476 -3.44 -2.43 -29.22
C VAL A 476 -2.33 -2.98 -28.32
N ILE A 477 -1.28 -3.55 -28.94
CA ILE A 477 -0.10 -4.03 -28.21
C ILE A 477 0.91 -2.88 -28.14
N ALA A 478 1.33 -2.52 -26.93
CA ALA A 478 2.34 -1.49 -26.67
C ALA A 478 3.65 -2.16 -26.25
N HIS A 479 4.67 -2.14 -27.12
CA HIS A 479 5.95 -2.74 -26.82
C HIS A 479 6.73 -1.98 -25.76
N LYS A 480 7.60 -2.73 -25.03
CA LYS A 480 8.46 -2.25 -23.96
C LYS A 480 9.87 -2.78 -24.16
N GLU A 481 10.63 -2.15 -25.06
CA GLU A 481 11.90 -2.69 -25.55
C GLU A 481 12.94 -2.93 -24.44
N HIS A 482 12.98 -2.07 -23.41
CA HIS A 482 13.92 -2.20 -22.28
C HIS A 482 13.51 -3.29 -21.28
N TYR A 483 12.27 -3.81 -21.36
CA TYR A 483 11.73 -4.82 -20.45
C TYR A 483 11.50 -6.18 -21.09
N LEU A 484 12.09 -6.46 -22.26
CA LEU A 484 11.93 -7.75 -22.96
C LEU A 484 12.47 -8.95 -22.16
N ARG A 485 13.46 -8.74 -21.28
CA ARG A 485 14.00 -9.79 -20.40
C ARG A 485 14.41 -11.08 -21.10
N GLY A 486 14.89 -10.97 -22.35
CA GLY A 486 15.34 -12.10 -23.18
C GLY A 486 14.29 -12.67 -24.13
N ARG A 487 13.06 -12.15 -24.13
CA ARG A 487 12.04 -12.47 -25.15
C ARG A 487 12.18 -11.57 -26.37
N THR A 488 11.62 -12.03 -27.47
CA THR A 488 11.46 -11.24 -28.69
C THR A 488 10.09 -10.57 -28.76
N LEU A 489 9.94 -9.50 -29.52
CA LEU A 489 8.66 -8.85 -29.78
C LEU A 489 7.63 -9.82 -30.35
N ALA A 490 8.04 -10.68 -31.31
CA ALA A 490 7.17 -11.66 -31.91
C ALA A 490 6.62 -12.70 -30.93
N GLU A 491 7.40 -13.09 -29.91
CA GLU A 491 6.91 -13.96 -28.82
C GLU A 491 5.82 -13.29 -28.00
N PHE A 492 5.99 -11.98 -27.67
CA PHE A 492 4.96 -11.22 -26.99
C PHE A 492 3.67 -11.14 -27.79
N GLU A 493 3.78 -10.74 -29.07
CA GLU A 493 2.63 -10.66 -29.98
C GLU A 493 1.94 -12.02 -30.14
N GLY A 494 2.71 -13.10 -30.24
CA GLY A 494 2.18 -14.45 -30.33
C GLY A 494 1.37 -14.87 -29.08
N HIS A 495 1.88 -14.63 -27.89
CA HIS A 495 1.17 -15.00 -26.66
C HIS A 495 -0.03 -14.09 -26.37
N PHE A 496 0.09 -12.78 -26.55
CA PHE A 496 -1.04 -11.87 -26.42
C PHE A 496 -2.11 -12.17 -27.47
N GLY A 497 -1.69 -12.39 -28.74
CA GLY A 497 -2.57 -12.76 -29.85
C GLY A 497 -3.33 -14.07 -29.59
N ALA A 498 -2.67 -15.08 -29.03
CA ALA A 498 -3.33 -16.33 -28.63
C ALA A 498 -4.42 -16.08 -27.56
N GLY A 499 -4.16 -15.20 -26.61
CA GLY A 499 -5.15 -14.79 -25.60
C GLY A 499 -6.31 -14.00 -26.20
N LEU A 500 -6.02 -13.02 -27.06
CA LEU A 500 -7.03 -12.24 -27.79
C LEU A 500 -7.94 -13.13 -28.66
N ALA A 501 -7.37 -14.12 -29.32
CA ALA A 501 -8.13 -15.10 -30.12
C ALA A 501 -9.11 -15.90 -29.26
N LEU A 502 -8.78 -16.26 -28.03
CA LEU A 502 -9.72 -16.89 -27.07
C LEU A 502 -10.90 -15.98 -26.72
N ALA A 503 -10.71 -14.67 -26.82
CA ALA A 503 -11.79 -13.70 -26.63
C ALA A 503 -12.52 -13.32 -27.95
N GLY A 504 -12.16 -13.96 -29.07
CA GLY A 504 -12.79 -13.73 -30.38
C GLY A 504 -12.22 -12.54 -31.16
N ILE A 505 -11.06 -12.00 -30.76
CA ILE A 505 -10.34 -10.92 -31.45
C ILE A 505 -9.26 -11.54 -32.34
N GLY A 506 -9.28 -11.27 -33.67
CA GLY A 506 -8.36 -11.85 -34.62
C GLY A 506 -6.95 -11.30 -34.51
N GLU A 507 -6.78 -10.02 -34.75
CA GLU A 507 -5.48 -9.32 -34.68
C GLU A 507 -5.61 -8.00 -33.94
N ALA A 508 -4.59 -7.64 -33.15
CA ALA A 508 -4.45 -6.35 -32.50
C ALA A 508 -3.24 -5.62 -33.09
N PRO A 509 -3.36 -4.34 -33.48
CA PRO A 509 -2.23 -3.55 -33.94
C PRO A 509 -1.12 -3.48 -32.89
N SER A 510 0.14 -3.55 -33.32
CA SER A 510 1.31 -3.41 -32.46
C SER A 510 1.97 -2.04 -32.67
N HIS A 511 2.39 -1.42 -31.59
CA HIS A 511 3.09 -0.13 -31.59
C HIS A 511 4.44 -0.26 -30.91
N ALA A 512 5.44 0.44 -31.46
CA ALA A 512 6.83 0.35 -31.01
C ALA A 512 7.05 0.83 -29.55
N SER A 513 6.08 1.57 -28.98
CA SER A 513 6.21 2.08 -27.61
C SER A 513 4.83 2.43 -27.00
N GLU A 514 4.82 2.66 -25.68
CA GLU A 514 3.63 3.10 -24.94
C GLU A 514 3.11 4.45 -25.45
N LEU A 515 4.00 5.39 -25.75
CA LEU A 515 3.63 6.71 -26.29
C LEU A 515 3.02 6.58 -27.71
N ALA A 516 3.59 5.74 -28.56
CA ALA A 516 3.05 5.52 -29.90
C ALA A 516 1.66 4.86 -29.84
N ALA A 517 1.45 3.94 -28.89
CA ALA A 517 0.15 3.33 -28.66
C ALA A 517 -0.88 4.36 -28.15
N LEU A 518 -0.51 5.21 -27.17
CA LEU A 518 -1.37 6.29 -26.68
C LEU A 518 -1.78 7.24 -27.82
N ALA A 519 -0.83 7.69 -28.62
CA ALA A 519 -1.11 8.59 -29.74
C ALA A 519 -2.07 7.96 -30.76
N ALA A 520 -1.83 6.68 -31.15
CA ALA A 520 -2.69 5.96 -32.08
C ALA A 520 -4.12 5.75 -31.53
N LEU A 521 -4.26 5.39 -30.26
CA LEU A 521 -5.58 5.25 -29.62
C LEU A 521 -6.31 6.59 -29.56
N ALA A 522 -5.57 7.66 -29.27
CA ALA A 522 -6.13 9.00 -29.18
C ALA A 522 -6.71 9.51 -30.52
N GLU A 523 -6.19 9.10 -31.66
CA GLU A 523 -6.73 9.46 -32.98
C GLU A 523 -8.17 8.96 -33.20
N HIS A 524 -8.52 7.83 -32.56
CA HIS A 524 -9.81 7.17 -32.69
C HIS A 524 -10.80 7.46 -31.55
N ALA A 525 -10.33 8.07 -30.49
CA ALA A 525 -11.14 8.34 -29.32
C ALA A 525 -12.06 9.54 -29.53
N ALA A 526 -13.30 9.40 -29.11
CA ALA A 526 -14.36 10.41 -29.12
C ALA A 526 -14.69 10.89 -27.71
N ASP A 527 -15.66 11.81 -27.61
CA ASP A 527 -16.21 12.22 -26.32
C ASP A 527 -16.79 11.04 -25.56
N GLY A 528 -16.49 10.97 -24.26
CA GLY A 528 -16.95 9.90 -23.37
C GLY A 528 -16.20 8.59 -23.46
N ASP A 529 -15.24 8.43 -24.38
CA ASP A 529 -14.37 7.26 -24.48
C ASP A 529 -13.29 7.27 -23.38
N VAL A 530 -12.72 6.08 -23.08
CA VAL A 530 -11.63 5.91 -22.11
C VAL A 530 -10.46 5.18 -22.73
N LEU A 531 -9.25 5.74 -22.60
CA LEU A 531 -7.98 5.16 -23.02
C LEU A 531 -7.23 4.64 -21.78
N ALA A 532 -7.12 3.35 -21.62
CA ALA A 532 -6.40 2.70 -20.53
C ALA A 532 -4.99 2.30 -21.02
N ILE A 533 -3.96 2.84 -20.38
CA ILE A 533 -2.57 2.63 -20.80
C ILE A 533 -1.80 1.92 -19.68
N MET A 534 -1.28 0.73 -19.99
CA MET A 534 -0.36 0.00 -19.10
C MET A 534 1.04 0.61 -19.21
N THR A 535 1.39 1.49 -18.26
CA THR A 535 2.57 2.36 -18.32
C THR A 535 3.74 1.81 -17.50
N HIS A 536 4.89 1.55 -18.12
CA HIS A 536 6.10 1.04 -17.45
C HIS A 536 7.36 1.86 -17.76
N GLU A 537 7.54 2.31 -19.00
CA GLU A 537 8.79 2.93 -19.47
C GLU A 537 8.67 4.43 -19.74
N GLN A 538 7.60 4.86 -20.38
CA GLN A 538 7.51 6.19 -20.99
C GLN A 538 6.54 7.13 -20.28
N ARG A 539 6.38 7.00 -18.96
CA ARG A 539 5.46 7.85 -18.19
C ARG A 539 5.70 9.34 -18.40
N THR A 540 6.94 9.80 -18.31
CA THR A 540 7.27 11.22 -18.48
C THR A 540 6.93 11.73 -19.88
N GLN A 541 7.29 10.95 -20.91
CA GLN A 541 7.00 11.30 -22.30
C GLN A 541 5.48 11.36 -22.58
N MET A 542 4.72 10.43 -21.98
CA MET A 542 3.25 10.45 -22.09
C MET A 542 2.63 11.65 -21.36
N LEU A 543 3.16 12.04 -20.19
CA LEU A 543 2.71 13.24 -19.49
C LEU A 543 3.00 14.52 -20.29
N ASP A 544 4.16 14.59 -20.94
CA ASP A 544 4.50 15.71 -21.82
C ASP A 544 3.58 15.76 -23.02
N TRP A 545 3.35 14.61 -23.67
CA TRP A 545 2.41 14.50 -24.79
C TRP A 545 0.99 14.91 -24.41
N LEU A 546 0.50 14.45 -23.25
CA LEU A 546 -0.82 14.83 -22.75
C LEU A 546 -0.95 16.35 -22.56
N ARG A 547 0.06 17.02 -21.97
CA ARG A 547 0.10 18.48 -21.81
C ARG A 547 0.11 19.21 -23.17
N GLU A 548 0.92 18.74 -24.12
CA GLU A 548 0.99 19.30 -25.47
C GLU A 548 -0.35 19.21 -26.22
N HIS A 549 -1.16 18.18 -25.91
CA HIS A 549 -2.50 17.99 -26.49
C HIS A 549 -3.63 18.58 -25.65
N GLY A 550 -3.30 19.44 -24.67
CA GLY A 550 -4.27 20.17 -23.87
C GLY A 550 -5.00 19.34 -22.81
N ALA A 551 -4.50 18.13 -22.51
CA ALA A 551 -5.06 17.32 -21.45
C ALA A 551 -4.76 17.92 -20.07
N ARG A 552 -5.71 17.80 -19.15
CA ARG A 552 -5.53 18.18 -17.74
C ARG A 552 -5.72 16.97 -16.84
N ALA A 553 -4.99 16.94 -15.71
CA ALA A 553 -5.23 15.96 -14.68
C ALA A 553 -6.62 16.16 -14.05
N ASP A 554 -7.36 15.09 -13.84
CA ASP A 554 -8.65 15.13 -13.21
C ASP A 554 -8.51 15.22 -11.68
N ASP A 555 -9.27 16.11 -11.08
CA ASP A 555 -9.45 16.15 -9.63
C ASP A 555 -10.56 15.18 -9.16
N ALA A 556 -10.78 15.13 -7.85
CA ALA A 556 -11.81 14.27 -7.27
C ALA A 556 -13.23 14.61 -7.76
N GLY A 557 -13.51 15.91 -8.01
CA GLY A 557 -14.79 16.38 -8.54
C GLY A 557 -15.02 15.95 -9.99
N ASP A 558 -13.96 16.06 -10.82
CA ASP A 558 -13.99 15.59 -12.21
C ASP A 558 -14.29 14.09 -12.29
N ILE A 559 -13.56 13.29 -11.49
CA ILE A 559 -13.75 11.84 -11.43
C ILE A 559 -15.15 11.48 -10.97
N ARG A 560 -15.64 12.13 -9.91
CA ARG A 560 -17.02 11.94 -9.43
C ARG A 560 -18.05 12.20 -10.53
N ARG A 561 -17.93 13.35 -11.24
CA ARG A 561 -18.84 13.69 -12.35
C ARG A 561 -18.86 12.59 -13.43
N LYS A 562 -17.68 12.12 -13.84
CA LYS A 562 -17.55 11.04 -14.83
C LYS A 562 -18.21 9.74 -14.36
N VAL A 563 -17.98 9.34 -13.12
CA VAL A 563 -18.58 8.12 -12.53
C VAL A 563 -20.11 8.23 -12.47
N VAL A 564 -20.64 9.38 -12.07
CA VAL A 564 -22.09 9.61 -12.01
C VAL A 564 -22.73 9.59 -13.41
N LEU A 565 -22.09 10.23 -14.37
CA LEU A 565 -22.54 10.22 -15.78
C LEU A 565 -22.48 8.82 -16.38
N ALA A 566 -21.41 8.04 -16.13
CA ALA A 566 -21.28 6.65 -16.58
C ALA A 566 -22.41 5.76 -16.07
N GLN A 567 -22.94 6.04 -14.86
CA GLN A 567 -24.08 5.36 -14.28
C GLN A 567 -25.44 5.83 -14.85
N GLY A 568 -25.43 6.76 -15.81
CA GLY A 568 -26.65 7.36 -16.34
C GLY A 568 -27.42 8.20 -15.31
N LYS A 569 -26.73 8.67 -14.27
CA LYS A 569 -27.30 9.51 -13.21
C LYS A 569 -26.93 10.98 -13.44
N HIS A 570 -27.76 11.88 -12.91
CA HIS A 570 -27.46 13.28 -12.86
C HIS A 570 -26.55 13.60 -11.65
N ASP A 571 -25.48 14.37 -11.86
CA ASP A 571 -24.58 14.77 -10.76
C ASP A 571 -25.17 15.95 -9.99
N ARG A 572 -25.90 15.65 -8.94
CA ARG A 572 -26.52 16.63 -8.04
C ARG A 572 -25.50 17.52 -7.32
N GLU A 573 -24.29 17.01 -7.04
CA GLU A 573 -23.27 17.83 -6.41
C GLU A 573 -22.72 18.89 -7.36
N ALA A 574 -22.65 18.57 -8.66
CA ALA A 574 -22.31 19.57 -9.68
C ALA A 574 -23.34 20.70 -9.78
N ASP A 575 -24.64 20.43 -9.54
CA ASP A 575 -25.66 21.48 -9.49
C ASP A 575 -25.40 22.43 -8.32
N PHE A 576 -25.03 21.90 -7.15
CA PHE A 576 -24.68 22.74 -5.99
C PHE A 576 -23.39 23.55 -6.20
N GLU A 577 -22.37 22.95 -6.83
CA GLU A 577 -21.14 23.66 -7.19
C GLU A 577 -21.43 24.80 -8.20
N ALA A 578 -22.30 24.54 -9.19
CA ALA A 578 -22.69 25.53 -10.20
C ALA A 578 -23.41 26.74 -9.59
N LEU A 579 -24.17 26.60 -8.50
CA LEU A 579 -24.81 27.72 -7.80
C LEU A 579 -23.80 28.81 -7.41
N TRP A 580 -22.64 28.41 -6.93
CA TRP A 580 -21.60 29.33 -6.46
C TRP A 580 -20.80 29.99 -7.59
N GLY A 581 -20.95 29.50 -8.83
CA GLY A 581 -20.48 30.16 -10.04
C GLY A 581 -21.40 31.27 -10.55
N ILE A 582 -22.64 31.40 -10.02
CA ILE A 582 -23.60 32.46 -10.40
C ILE A 582 -23.22 33.73 -9.67
N GLU A 583 -22.75 34.75 -10.40
CA GLU A 583 -22.40 36.07 -9.84
C GLU A 583 -23.64 36.85 -9.37
N ASP A 584 -24.75 36.77 -10.12
CA ASP A 584 -26.00 37.44 -9.75
C ASP A 584 -26.65 36.79 -8.53
N GLU A 585 -26.76 37.56 -7.47
CA GLU A 585 -27.24 37.09 -6.16
C GLU A 585 -28.71 36.64 -6.21
N VAL A 586 -29.57 37.34 -6.95
CA VAL A 586 -30.98 36.99 -7.07
C VAL A 586 -31.14 35.68 -7.84
N ALA A 587 -30.36 35.52 -8.92
CA ALA A 587 -30.35 34.27 -9.70
C ALA A 587 -29.80 33.10 -8.88
N ARG A 588 -28.76 33.30 -8.07
CA ARG A 588 -28.23 32.30 -7.18
C ARG A 588 -29.24 31.84 -6.13
N ILE A 589 -29.93 32.77 -5.47
CA ILE A 589 -31.00 32.45 -4.53
C ILE A 589 -32.13 31.69 -5.20
N ALA A 590 -32.57 32.14 -6.38
CA ALA A 590 -33.62 31.45 -7.11
C ALA A 590 -33.22 30.01 -7.51
N GLY A 591 -31.97 29.81 -7.96
CA GLY A 591 -31.43 28.50 -8.27
C GLY A 591 -31.38 27.59 -7.05
N ALA A 592 -30.88 28.10 -5.91
CA ALA A 592 -30.82 27.37 -4.66
C ALA A 592 -32.22 26.98 -4.13
N GLN A 593 -33.17 27.91 -4.22
CA GLN A 593 -34.58 27.68 -3.87
C GLN A 593 -35.21 26.58 -4.74
N ALA A 594 -34.94 26.61 -6.06
CA ALA A 594 -35.44 25.62 -6.99
C ALA A 594 -34.93 24.21 -6.63
N LEU A 595 -33.62 24.09 -6.40
CA LEU A 595 -33.02 22.81 -5.96
C LEU A 595 -33.55 22.34 -4.61
N HIS A 596 -33.73 23.25 -3.65
CA HIS A 596 -34.32 22.90 -2.35
C HIS A 596 -35.78 22.40 -2.51
N THR A 597 -36.56 23.05 -3.40
CA THR A 597 -37.95 22.66 -3.67
C THR A 597 -38.01 21.28 -4.36
N GLU A 598 -37.09 21.01 -5.29
CA GLU A 598 -37.02 19.73 -6.03
C GLU A 598 -36.57 18.57 -5.15
N LEU A 599 -35.52 18.77 -4.35
CA LEU A 599 -34.85 17.68 -3.63
C LEU A 599 -35.37 17.48 -2.21
N GLY A 600 -35.73 18.55 -1.52
CA GLY A 600 -36.26 18.51 -0.14
C GLY A 600 -35.32 17.91 0.90
N ASP A 601 -34.02 17.78 0.58
CA ASP A 601 -33.03 17.15 1.46
C ASP A 601 -32.20 18.17 2.26
N ALA A 602 -31.45 17.66 3.23
CA ALA A 602 -30.62 18.48 4.12
C ALA A 602 -29.51 19.24 3.37
N ARG A 603 -29.00 18.68 2.28
CA ARG A 603 -27.92 19.30 1.48
C ARG A 603 -28.45 20.51 0.70
N ALA A 604 -29.59 20.38 0.04
CA ALA A 604 -30.23 21.47 -0.68
C ALA A 604 -30.71 22.60 0.26
N ALA A 605 -31.21 22.25 1.45
CA ALA A 605 -31.54 23.23 2.49
C ALA A 605 -30.31 24.06 2.95
N TYR A 606 -29.16 23.39 3.13
CA TYR A 606 -27.90 24.05 3.46
C TYR A 606 -27.44 25.02 2.37
N GLU A 607 -27.48 24.64 1.10
CA GLU A 607 -27.07 25.54 0.01
C GLU A 607 -28.01 26.74 -0.14
N TYR A 608 -29.31 26.52 0.06
CA TYR A 608 -30.28 27.60 0.03
C TYR A 608 -30.08 28.57 1.20
N ALA A 609 -29.79 28.02 2.42
CA ALA A 609 -29.40 28.85 3.56
C ALA A 609 -28.15 29.68 3.27
N GLY A 610 -27.11 29.07 2.68
CA GLY A 610 -25.87 29.76 2.30
C GLY A 610 -26.08 30.87 1.29
N ALA A 611 -26.94 30.65 0.29
CA ALA A 611 -27.27 31.70 -0.71
C ALA A 611 -28.01 32.88 -0.08
N LEU A 612 -28.90 32.65 0.87
CA LEU A 612 -29.60 33.69 1.62
C LEU A 612 -28.67 34.46 2.57
N ASP A 613 -27.81 33.74 3.28
CA ASP A 613 -26.82 34.29 4.21
C ASP A 613 -25.85 35.22 3.48
N ALA A 614 -25.34 34.81 2.33
CA ALA A 614 -24.47 35.61 1.47
C ALA A 614 -25.17 36.90 0.94
N ALA A 615 -26.49 36.91 0.92
CA ALA A 615 -27.33 38.05 0.52
C ALA A 615 -27.81 38.88 1.71
N GLY A 616 -27.33 38.63 2.94
CA GLY A 616 -27.74 39.37 4.12
C GLY A 616 -29.18 39.09 4.60
N ARG A 617 -29.74 37.93 4.20
CA ARG A 617 -31.08 37.48 4.60
C ARG A 617 -30.96 36.48 5.75
N GLU A 618 -30.28 36.89 6.84
CA GLU A 618 -29.87 36.02 7.93
C GLU A 618 -31.04 35.35 8.66
N GLU A 619 -32.19 36.05 8.86
CA GLU A 619 -33.34 35.41 9.53
C GLU A 619 -33.85 34.19 8.80
N GLU A 620 -33.90 34.26 7.45
CA GLU A 620 -34.35 33.14 6.60
C GLU A 620 -33.26 32.06 6.53
N ALA A 621 -31.99 32.46 6.49
CA ALA A 621 -30.85 31.53 6.47
C ALA A 621 -30.78 30.69 7.76
N VAL A 622 -30.97 31.30 8.94
CA VAL A 622 -30.96 30.59 10.22
C VAL A 622 -31.97 29.45 10.24
N ALA A 623 -33.21 29.71 9.83
CA ALA A 623 -34.26 28.69 9.82
C ALA A 623 -33.89 27.50 8.91
N LEU A 624 -33.26 27.75 7.78
CA LEU A 624 -32.84 26.72 6.84
C LEU A 624 -31.59 25.95 7.32
N TYR A 625 -30.62 26.63 7.95
CA TYR A 625 -29.49 25.95 8.57
C TYR A 625 -29.95 25.01 9.68
N GLU A 626 -30.86 25.45 10.55
CA GLU A 626 -31.45 24.62 11.60
C GLU A 626 -32.19 23.43 11.01
N ALA A 627 -32.99 23.63 9.95
CA ALA A 627 -33.69 22.56 9.25
C ALA A 627 -32.74 21.56 8.61
N ALA A 628 -31.66 22.03 7.95
CA ALA A 628 -30.66 21.17 7.35
C ALA A 628 -29.93 20.30 8.41
N LEU A 629 -29.53 20.91 9.52
CA LEU A 629 -28.90 20.21 10.64
C LEU A 629 -29.84 19.20 11.29
N GLY A 630 -31.12 19.56 11.47
CA GLY A 630 -32.15 18.69 12.02
C GLY A 630 -32.50 17.50 11.07
N ALA A 631 -32.41 17.70 9.77
CA ALA A 631 -32.59 16.67 8.75
C ALA A 631 -31.34 15.75 8.54
N GLY A 632 -30.31 15.91 9.37
CA GLY A 632 -29.13 15.02 9.35
C GLY A 632 -28.09 15.38 8.30
N LEU A 633 -27.86 16.67 8.04
CA LEU A 633 -26.78 17.14 7.16
C LEU A 633 -25.45 16.47 7.54
N ARG A 634 -24.75 15.92 6.52
CA ARG A 634 -23.49 15.18 6.71
C ARG A 634 -22.27 16.11 6.66
N GLU A 635 -21.14 15.62 7.18
CA GLU A 635 -19.84 16.30 7.00
C GLU A 635 -19.44 16.29 5.51
N PRO A 636 -18.68 17.31 5.00
CA PRO A 636 -18.17 18.47 5.75
C PRO A 636 -19.19 19.61 5.92
N HIS A 637 -20.36 19.49 5.29
CA HIS A 637 -21.35 20.57 5.27
C HIS A 637 -22.01 20.81 6.63
N ARG A 638 -22.15 19.76 7.45
CA ARG A 638 -22.66 19.88 8.82
C ARG A 638 -21.83 20.84 9.67
N HIS A 639 -20.52 20.68 9.63
CA HIS A 639 -19.61 21.59 10.34
C HIS A 639 -19.71 23.01 9.80
N ARG A 640 -19.68 23.18 8.45
CA ARG A 640 -19.78 24.48 7.81
C ARG A 640 -21.10 25.17 8.13
N ALA A 641 -22.21 24.45 8.10
CA ALA A 641 -23.54 24.97 8.45
C ALA A 641 -23.58 25.50 9.89
N ARG A 642 -22.95 24.82 10.85
CA ARG A 642 -22.90 25.26 12.25
C ARG A 642 -22.08 26.55 12.43
N VAL A 643 -20.97 26.68 11.70
CA VAL A 643 -20.15 27.91 11.71
C VAL A 643 -20.92 29.07 11.07
N GLN A 644 -21.57 28.85 9.93
CA GLN A 644 -22.37 29.86 9.23
C GLN A 644 -23.59 30.26 10.05
N LEU A 645 -24.30 29.28 10.63
CA LEU A 645 -25.41 29.55 11.55
C LEU A 645 -24.99 30.45 12.73
N ALA A 646 -23.85 30.17 13.35
CA ALA A 646 -23.33 31.00 14.43
C ALA A 646 -23.00 32.43 13.94
N SER A 647 -22.47 32.60 12.72
CA SER A 647 -22.24 33.90 12.12
C SER A 647 -23.55 34.66 11.87
N SER A 648 -24.56 34.01 11.28
CA SER A 648 -25.88 34.62 11.02
C SER A 648 -26.58 35.00 12.35
N LEU A 649 -26.51 34.14 13.39
CA LEU A 649 -27.05 34.45 14.74
C LEU A 649 -26.37 35.69 15.33
N ARG A 650 -25.06 35.83 15.18
CA ARG A 650 -24.32 37.01 15.63
C ARG A 650 -24.82 38.29 14.91
N ASN A 651 -24.97 38.23 13.58
CA ASN A 651 -25.47 39.35 12.79
C ASN A 651 -26.90 39.76 13.16
N LEU A 652 -27.72 38.81 13.62
CA LEU A 652 -29.07 39.04 14.15
C LEU A 652 -29.07 39.50 15.63
N HIS A 653 -27.93 39.97 16.16
CA HIS A 653 -27.80 40.39 17.54
C HIS A 653 -28.14 39.32 18.62
N ARG A 654 -27.87 38.04 18.29
CA ARG A 654 -28.02 36.86 19.17
C ARG A 654 -26.65 36.25 19.53
N PRO A 655 -25.69 37.06 20.06
CA PRO A 655 -24.31 36.60 20.25
C PRO A 655 -24.19 35.48 21.29
N VAL A 656 -25.07 35.39 22.26
CA VAL A 656 -25.05 34.34 23.28
C VAL A 656 -25.28 32.96 22.67
N GLU A 657 -26.22 32.86 21.76
CA GLU A 657 -26.50 31.59 21.05
C GLU A 657 -25.38 31.23 20.08
N ALA A 658 -24.81 32.21 19.38
CA ALA A 658 -23.64 32.03 18.56
C ALA A 658 -22.44 31.50 19.35
N ILE A 659 -22.15 32.06 20.52
CA ILE A 659 -21.08 31.63 21.44
C ILE A 659 -21.30 30.17 21.86
N ALA A 660 -22.50 29.81 22.29
CA ALA A 660 -22.82 28.47 22.77
C ALA A 660 -22.55 27.40 21.65
N LEU A 661 -22.92 27.74 20.42
CA LEU A 661 -22.66 26.85 19.25
C LEU A 661 -21.16 26.75 18.91
N LEU A 662 -20.45 27.87 18.96
CA LEU A 662 -19.02 27.94 18.66
C LEU A 662 -18.15 27.31 19.75
N ASP A 663 -18.57 27.41 21.03
CA ASP A 663 -17.89 26.69 22.11
C ASP A 663 -17.98 25.17 21.96
N GLN A 664 -19.12 24.63 21.53
CA GLN A 664 -19.24 23.21 21.19
C GLN A 664 -18.34 22.83 20.01
N LEU A 665 -18.32 23.66 18.95
CA LEU A 665 -17.46 23.43 17.80
C LEU A 665 -15.97 23.50 18.15
N ALA A 666 -15.58 24.38 19.06
CA ALA A 666 -14.21 24.50 19.54
C ALA A 666 -13.72 23.26 20.31
N LEU A 667 -14.63 22.57 21.04
CA LEU A 667 -14.32 21.30 21.68
C LEU A 667 -14.14 20.16 20.66
N GLU A 668 -14.93 20.19 19.57
CA GLU A 668 -14.85 19.19 18.49
C GLU A 668 -13.63 19.39 17.57
N ARG A 669 -13.23 20.68 17.34
CA ARG A 669 -12.15 21.09 16.41
C ARG A 669 -11.29 22.21 17.00
N PRO A 670 -10.49 21.92 18.02
CA PRO A 670 -9.72 22.96 18.74
C PRO A 670 -8.64 23.64 17.87
N GLU A 671 -8.25 23.01 16.79
CA GLU A 671 -7.25 23.54 15.83
C GLU A 671 -7.84 24.52 14.79
N SER A 672 -9.18 24.65 14.70
CA SER A 672 -9.81 25.46 13.65
C SER A 672 -9.68 26.95 13.90
N ALA A 673 -8.87 27.65 13.08
CA ALA A 673 -8.72 29.10 13.13
C ALA A 673 -10.03 29.85 12.84
N ALA A 674 -10.89 29.30 11.98
CA ALA A 674 -12.18 29.89 11.64
C ALA A 674 -13.12 29.89 12.84
N ILE A 675 -13.20 28.80 13.60
CA ILE A 675 -14.03 28.73 14.82
C ILE A 675 -13.53 29.73 15.87
N VAL A 676 -12.22 29.81 16.10
CA VAL A 676 -11.63 30.78 17.03
C VAL A 676 -11.98 32.20 16.60
N ALA A 677 -11.86 32.53 15.30
CA ALA A 677 -12.17 33.87 14.79
C ALA A 677 -13.66 34.23 14.95
N PHE A 678 -14.58 33.35 14.54
CA PHE A 678 -16.02 33.60 14.67
C PHE A 678 -16.45 33.67 16.15
N ARG A 679 -15.88 32.86 17.03
CA ARG A 679 -16.11 32.90 18.46
C ARG A 679 -15.63 34.23 19.06
N ALA A 680 -14.44 34.68 18.67
CA ALA A 680 -13.91 35.98 19.09
C ALA A 680 -14.85 37.12 18.68
N LEU A 681 -15.35 37.14 17.45
CA LEU A 681 -16.30 38.15 16.97
C LEU A 681 -17.62 38.13 17.78
N ALA A 682 -18.18 36.93 18.03
CA ALA A 682 -19.41 36.80 18.82
C ALA A 682 -19.23 37.25 20.29
N ARG A 683 -18.06 36.97 20.89
CA ARG A 683 -17.73 37.42 22.24
C ARG A 683 -17.53 38.93 22.34
N VAL A 684 -16.97 39.59 21.30
CA VAL A 684 -16.90 41.03 21.20
C VAL A 684 -18.31 41.63 21.24
N ASP A 685 -19.23 41.10 20.43
CA ASP A 685 -20.62 41.60 20.37
C ASP A 685 -21.39 41.33 21.66
N ALA A 686 -20.98 40.32 22.44
CA ALA A 686 -21.50 40.05 23.80
C ALA A 686 -20.81 40.86 24.89
N GLY A 687 -19.84 41.73 24.60
CA GLY A 687 -19.09 42.53 25.59
C GLY A 687 -18.03 41.76 26.37
N GLN A 688 -17.66 40.54 25.94
CA GLN A 688 -16.70 39.64 26.62
C GLN A 688 -15.28 39.82 26.09
N VAL A 689 -14.75 41.03 26.06
CA VAL A 689 -13.47 41.38 25.39
C VAL A 689 -12.27 40.66 26.02
N GLU A 690 -12.27 40.48 27.34
CA GLU A 690 -11.21 39.77 28.06
C GLU A 690 -11.07 38.31 27.58
N HIS A 691 -12.19 37.62 27.41
CA HIS A 691 -12.21 36.25 26.87
C HIS A 691 -11.69 36.20 25.42
N VAL A 692 -11.97 37.25 24.62
CA VAL A 692 -11.45 37.31 23.22
C VAL A 692 -9.93 37.36 23.21
N VAL A 693 -9.33 38.21 24.05
CA VAL A 693 -7.88 38.37 24.12
C VAL A 693 -7.24 37.06 24.61
N ALA A 694 -7.83 36.40 25.60
CA ALA A 694 -7.38 35.14 26.14
C ALA A 694 -7.40 34.04 25.05
N ASP A 695 -8.54 33.84 24.37
CA ASP A 695 -8.70 32.87 23.29
C ASP A 695 -7.67 33.07 22.16
N LEU A 696 -7.44 34.31 21.74
CA LEU A 696 -6.49 34.63 20.70
C LEU A 696 -5.04 34.34 21.10
N ILE A 697 -4.68 34.64 22.37
CA ILE A 697 -3.35 34.33 22.93
C ILE A 697 -3.16 32.79 22.90
N GLU A 698 -4.12 32.03 23.39
CA GLU A 698 -4.06 30.56 23.41
C GLU A 698 -3.93 29.98 22.00
N ALA A 699 -4.75 30.47 21.06
CA ALA A 699 -4.72 30.01 19.67
C ALA A 699 -3.39 30.35 18.95
N LEU A 700 -2.80 31.51 19.25
CA LEU A 700 -1.49 31.89 18.74
C LEU A 700 -0.40 31.00 19.32
N LEU A 701 -0.39 30.79 20.63
CA LEU A 701 0.59 29.94 21.31
C LEU A 701 0.52 28.48 20.87
N ALA A 702 -0.68 27.98 20.56
CA ALA A 702 -0.84 26.62 20.04
C ALA A 702 -0.20 26.43 18.67
N ARG A 703 -0.07 27.50 17.87
CA ARG A 703 0.44 27.47 16.50
C ARG A 703 1.86 28.04 16.34
N ALA A 704 2.31 28.83 17.30
CA ALA A 704 3.62 29.46 17.25
C ALA A 704 4.73 28.44 17.55
N ALA A 705 5.70 28.34 16.63
CA ALA A 705 6.87 27.48 16.74
C ALA A 705 8.19 28.29 16.83
N ASP A 706 8.09 29.62 16.92
CA ASP A 706 9.26 30.48 17.00
C ASP A 706 9.87 30.54 18.42
N GLU A 707 11.11 30.99 18.50
CA GLU A 707 11.91 31.01 19.73
C GLU A 707 11.31 31.97 20.78
N ASP A 708 10.84 33.14 20.35
CA ASP A 708 10.24 34.15 21.24
C ASP A 708 8.93 33.66 21.84
N ALA A 709 8.05 33.04 21.02
CA ALA A 709 6.82 32.45 21.53
C ALA A 709 7.09 31.36 22.58
N ASN A 710 8.13 30.56 22.40
CA ASN A 710 8.54 29.55 23.36
C ASN A 710 9.11 30.17 24.65
N LEU A 711 9.91 31.24 24.53
CA LEU A 711 10.50 31.96 25.66
C LEU A 711 9.42 32.56 26.56
N TYR A 712 8.39 33.17 25.97
CA TYR A 712 7.33 33.87 26.71
C TYR A 712 6.07 33.02 26.98
N ARG A 713 6.02 31.77 26.52
CA ARG A 713 4.84 30.88 26.58
C ARG A 713 4.21 30.81 27.95
N ALA A 714 5.00 30.55 29.01
CA ALA A 714 4.49 30.42 30.38
C ALA A 714 3.87 31.73 30.90
N ALA A 715 4.42 32.88 30.56
CA ALA A 715 3.87 34.19 30.96
C ALA A 715 2.57 34.48 30.19
N LEU A 716 2.53 34.26 28.91
CA LEU A 716 1.36 34.50 28.07
C LEU A 716 0.21 33.54 28.40
N THR A 717 0.47 32.27 28.72
CA THR A 717 -0.54 31.32 29.19
C THR A 717 -1.16 31.81 30.50
N ARG A 718 -0.34 32.24 31.48
CA ARG A 718 -0.86 32.80 32.75
C ARG A 718 -1.70 34.03 32.52
N TYR A 719 -1.32 34.95 31.62
CA TYR A 719 -2.13 36.15 31.34
C TYR A 719 -3.45 35.78 30.66
N ALA A 720 -3.50 34.76 29.79
CA ALA A 720 -4.75 34.26 29.22
C ALA A 720 -5.66 33.69 30.30
N GLU A 721 -5.14 32.89 31.26
CA GLU A 721 -5.88 32.38 32.42
C GLU A 721 -6.43 33.47 33.29
N GLU A 722 -5.63 34.53 33.58
CA GLU A 722 -6.07 35.69 34.35
C GLU A 722 -7.20 36.48 33.64
N LEU A 723 -7.15 36.60 32.32
CA LEU A 723 -8.18 37.25 31.50
C LEU A 723 -9.48 36.44 31.52
N HIS A 724 -9.39 35.12 31.39
CA HIS A 724 -10.56 34.24 31.52
C HIS A 724 -11.22 34.31 32.88
N ALA A 725 -10.44 34.52 33.95
CA ALA A 725 -10.96 34.64 35.29
C ALA A 725 -11.62 36.00 35.60
N ARG A 726 -11.38 37.04 34.78
CA ARG A 726 -11.94 38.40 34.96
C ARG A 726 -13.21 38.63 34.14
N GLY A 727 -13.38 37.96 33.01
CA GLY A 727 -14.55 38.06 32.14
C GLY A 727 -15.59 37.00 32.47
#